data_69350211c075f85e072e28bced0bc492
#
_entry.id   69350211c075f85e072e28bced0bc492
#
_cell.length_a   1.000
_cell.length_b   1.000
_cell.length_c   1.000
_cell.angle_alpha   90.00
_cell.angle_beta   90.00
_cell.angle_gamma   90.00
#
_symmetry.space_group_name_H-M   'P 1'
#
loop_
_entity.id
_entity.type
_entity.pdbx_description
1 polymer ?
#
loop_
_entity_poly.entity_id
_entity_poly.type
_entity_poly.pdbx_seq_one_letter_code
_entity_poly.pdbx_strand_id
1 'polypeptide(L)'
;MALPHLWIRVTSALVPRSHRGDWIEEWDAELAATGGGMTNAWGSLGDAWYLRTEGWTMDAMWRELKAAVKGHLRKPFFTALAGVTLAIGIGANTAIFSVVDSVLINPLPFPDPSRLVSYNHEAPGLGVNVPVIPHSQAMYLHYLENARAIQSFAVFGEDAVNLITDGEPRQLSASQVTQEYFRVLGVQPFLGRAFVEGEDRPGAEPVAILGYPLWEETFGKDPAVVGSVVEMDGVRRRVVGVMPQGFQFSEEDLWIPMEIDTGAPDTGSLQYIGIARLADGATIETANAEMQDLLLRFAEANPDELGPEIMEQTGLAADVKPLKDIFVQDTRQALWVLLGTVGFVLLIACANVANLFLVRAESRQREQALRAALGARRGDVMRQYLTESVTLALGGGLLGLGLAVFGVRGLLALAPTSLPGILQIGIDGSVLAFTAVISVAAGLAFGVFPVFAYGRRDLSNALKEGGRSSTTGRERHRARSTLAVVQIALALMLLVGSGLMLRSFVALRNVDPGFEPAGLMTFRFALPAAEYDDPARILAFHQELSDRLAAVPGFERVGMIGGLPLTGAKRAGPMEPVDNPFPEGELGPVVERRNITPGYMEAMQIPILQGRALAWEDQADEFRGMVISESLAQAFWPDGSAVGRQIRGQGNEFSWEVVGVVGDVRFDSVEDEPLPVAYYPVLGGSPEDP
;
A
#
# COMPACT_ATOMS: atom_id res chain seq x y z
N MET A 1 -8.92 -53.53 21.58
CA MET A 1 -7.66 -54.12 21.03
C MET A 1 -7.41 -53.80 19.56
N ALA A 2 -8.41 -53.50 18.70
CA ALA A 2 -8.19 -53.35 17.28
C ALA A 2 -7.54 -51.98 16.80
N LEU A 3 -7.75 -50.87 17.49
CA LEU A 3 -7.28 -49.55 17.09
C LEU A 3 -5.75 -49.35 17.18
N PRO A 4 -5.03 -49.75 18.25
CA PRO A 4 -3.58 -49.62 18.32
C PRO A 4 -2.84 -50.47 17.26
N HIS A 5 -3.29 -51.71 17.01
CA HIS A 5 -2.72 -52.56 15.96
C HIS A 5 -3.01 -52.03 14.54
N LEU A 6 -4.17 -51.40 14.33
CA LEU A 6 -4.47 -50.74 13.07
C LEU A 6 -3.53 -49.54 12.85
N TRP A 7 -3.25 -48.78 13.91
CA TRP A 7 -2.32 -47.65 13.88
C TRP A 7 -0.89 -48.08 13.51
N ILE A 8 -0.39 -49.21 14.11
CA ILE A 8 0.92 -49.77 13.74
C ILE A 8 0.95 -50.16 12.27
N ARG A 9 -0.12 -50.75 11.74
CA ARG A 9 -0.18 -51.08 10.30
C ARG A 9 -0.21 -49.83 9.40
N VAL A 10 -0.85 -48.76 9.82
CA VAL A 10 -0.82 -47.49 9.12
C VAL A 10 0.57 -46.84 9.15
N THR A 11 1.19 -46.79 10.36
CA THR A 11 2.54 -46.24 10.52
C THR A 11 3.61 -47.10 9.87
N SER A 12 3.39 -48.40 9.73
CA SER A 12 4.29 -49.30 8.98
C SER A 12 4.47 -48.94 7.52
N ALA A 13 3.51 -48.16 6.95
CA ALA A 13 3.69 -47.66 5.59
C ALA A 13 4.87 -46.67 5.49
N LEU A 14 5.28 -46.05 6.59
CA LEU A 14 6.44 -45.18 6.70
C LEU A 14 7.75 -45.97 6.82
N VAL A 15 7.72 -47.20 7.33
CA VAL A 15 8.90 -48.05 7.52
C VAL A 15 9.40 -48.61 6.18
N PRO A 16 10.72 -48.60 5.91
CA PRO A 16 11.31 -49.24 4.73
C PRO A 16 10.88 -50.70 4.56
N ARG A 17 10.56 -51.11 3.37
CA ARG A 17 10.01 -52.47 3.08
C ARG A 17 10.89 -53.60 3.62
N SER A 18 12.20 -53.41 3.71
CA SER A 18 13.16 -54.39 4.24
C SER A 18 13.07 -54.62 5.76
N HIS A 19 12.55 -53.66 6.51
CA HIS A 19 12.42 -53.73 7.98
C HIS A 19 10.97 -53.79 8.47
N ARG A 20 10.01 -53.72 7.54
CA ARG A 20 8.59 -53.57 7.87
C ARG A 20 8.02 -54.80 8.58
N GLY A 21 8.45 -56.00 8.20
CA GLY A 21 7.97 -57.24 8.82
C GLY A 21 8.41 -57.33 10.29
N ASP A 22 9.71 -57.24 10.49
CA ASP A 22 10.34 -57.33 11.83
C ASP A 22 9.85 -56.19 12.73
N TRP A 23 9.69 -55.01 12.19
CA TRP A 23 9.20 -53.83 12.91
C TRP A 23 7.73 -53.96 13.36
N ILE A 24 6.86 -54.53 12.50
CA ILE A 24 5.45 -54.80 12.89
C ILE A 24 5.42 -55.85 14.01
N GLU A 25 6.22 -56.92 13.93
CA GLU A 25 6.28 -57.96 14.96
C GLU A 25 6.79 -57.40 16.28
N GLU A 26 7.82 -56.55 16.27
CA GLU A 26 8.38 -55.88 17.44
C GLU A 26 7.36 -54.97 18.14
N TRP A 27 6.66 -54.11 17.38
CA TRP A 27 5.64 -53.22 17.92
C TRP A 27 4.36 -53.95 18.36
N ASP A 28 3.97 -55.02 17.70
CA ASP A 28 2.86 -55.86 18.14
C ASP A 28 3.22 -56.60 19.46
N ALA A 29 4.46 -57.03 19.61
CA ALA A 29 4.96 -57.62 20.86
C ALA A 29 5.03 -56.58 22.01
N GLU A 30 5.50 -55.36 21.72
CA GLU A 30 5.56 -54.27 22.71
C GLU A 30 4.17 -53.84 23.18
N LEU A 31 3.19 -53.74 22.28
CA LEU A 31 1.79 -53.44 22.64
C LEU A 31 1.19 -54.58 23.50
N ALA A 32 1.53 -55.82 23.22
CA ALA A 32 1.08 -56.93 24.01
C ALA A 32 1.67 -56.92 25.42
N ALA A 33 2.95 -56.51 25.56
CA ALA A 33 3.65 -56.43 26.85
C ALA A 33 3.19 -55.21 27.70
N THR A 34 2.81 -54.11 27.07
CA THR A 34 2.45 -52.83 27.71
C THR A 34 0.95 -52.61 27.94
N GLY A 35 0.12 -53.64 27.66
CA GLY A 35 -1.34 -53.56 27.87
C GLY A 35 -2.13 -52.87 26.78
N GLY A 36 -1.55 -52.61 25.61
CA GLY A 36 -2.28 -52.26 24.38
C GLY A 36 -2.87 -50.86 24.31
N GLY A 37 -2.32 -49.87 25.02
CA GLY A 37 -2.81 -48.46 25.02
C GLY A 37 -2.45 -47.69 23.77
N MET A 38 -3.35 -46.80 23.34
CA MET A 38 -3.14 -45.91 22.16
C MET A 38 -1.96 -44.95 22.36
N THR A 39 -1.67 -44.57 23.62
CA THR A 39 -0.52 -43.74 24.00
C THR A 39 0.82 -44.39 23.63
N ASN A 40 0.92 -45.69 23.81
CA ASN A 40 2.13 -46.44 23.46
C ASN A 40 2.24 -46.66 21.96
N ALA A 41 1.11 -46.80 21.25
CA ALA A 41 1.08 -46.90 19.80
C ALA A 41 1.55 -45.63 19.08
N TRP A 42 1.42 -44.43 19.68
CA TRP A 42 1.95 -43.19 19.13
C TRP A 42 3.48 -43.19 19.00
N GLY A 43 4.19 -43.89 19.88
CA GLY A 43 5.64 -44.10 19.81
C GLY A 43 6.09 -44.71 18.47
N SER A 44 5.26 -45.58 17.88
CA SER A 44 5.53 -46.22 16.60
C SER A 44 5.70 -45.24 15.44
N LEU A 45 5.06 -44.09 15.52
CA LEU A 45 5.20 -43.05 14.48
C LEU A 45 6.59 -42.41 14.51
N GLY A 46 7.12 -42.12 15.71
CA GLY A 46 8.46 -41.59 15.89
C GLY A 46 9.53 -42.60 15.44
N ASP A 47 9.33 -43.86 15.79
CA ASP A 47 10.26 -44.93 15.45
C ASP A 47 10.22 -45.27 13.95
N ALA A 48 9.04 -45.33 13.35
CA ALA A 48 8.88 -45.47 11.89
C ALA A 48 9.52 -44.32 11.13
N TRP A 49 9.39 -43.10 11.66
CA TRP A 49 10.05 -41.89 11.12
C TRP A 49 11.58 -41.99 11.25
N TYR A 50 12.07 -42.43 12.43
CA TYR A 50 13.50 -42.62 12.67
C TYR A 50 14.09 -43.64 11.70
N LEU A 51 13.48 -44.83 11.55
CA LEU A 51 13.94 -45.87 10.63
C LEU A 51 13.89 -45.39 9.15
N ARG A 52 12.92 -44.57 8.82
CA ARG A 52 12.84 -43.93 7.47
C ARG A 52 13.97 -42.92 7.25
N THR A 53 14.40 -42.25 8.33
CA THR A 53 15.42 -41.20 8.30
C THR A 53 16.81 -41.70 8.75
N GLU A 54 16.99 -42.98 9.10
CA GLU A 54 18.26 -43.58 9.57
C GLU A 54 19.41 -43.37 8.55
N GLY A 55 19.11 -43.23 7.27
CA GLY A 55 20.08 -42.78 6.26
C GLY A 55 20.45 -41.28 6.27
N TRP A 56 19.76 -40.45 7.08
CA TRP A 56 19.95 -38.98 7.16
C TRP A 56 20.77 -38.58 8.39
N THR A 57 21.86 -39.31 8.67
CA THR A 57 22.79 -38.85 9.72
C THR A 57 23.46 -37.54 9.33
N MET A 58 23.73 -36.66 10.30
CA MET A 58 24.42 -35.38 10.08
C MET A 58 25.73 -35.59 9.31
N ASP A 59 26.46 -36.67 9.59
CA ASP A 59 27.71 -36.99 8.87
C ASP A 59 27.48 -37.38 7.41
N ALA A 60 26.38 -38.06 7.09
CA ALA A 60 26.01 -38.37 5.73
C ALA A 60 25.60 -37.13 4.98
N MET A 61 24.81 -36.27 5.59
CA MET A 61 24.44 -34.95 5.00
C MET A 61 25.67 -34.07 4.73
N TRP A 62 26.60 -33.96 5.67
CA TRP A 62 27.83 -33.22 5.49
C TRP A 62 28.70 -33.75 4.36
N ARG A 63 28.83 -35.07 4.25
CA ARG A 63 29.58 -35.71 3.15
C ARG A 63 28.95 -35.42 1.79
N GLU A 64 27.59 -35.51 1.71
CA GLU A 64 26.86 -35.22 0.47
C GLU A 64 26.92 -33.75 0.11
N LEU A 65 26.77 -32.83 1.06
CA LEU A 65 26.93 -31.41 0.84
C LEU A 65 28.33 -31.07 0.27
N LYS A 66 29.39 -31.61 0.91
CA LYS A 66 30.76 -31.43 0.39
C LYS A 66 30.94 -32.02 -1.01
N ALA A 67 30.31 -33.17 -1.27
CA ALA A 67 30.36 -33.79 -2.60
C ALA A 67 29.58 -32.96 -3.64
N ALA A 68 28.41 -32.39 -3.29
CA ALA A 68 27.63 -31.51 -4.14
C ALA A 68 28.40 -30.23 -4.48
N VAL A 69 28.98 -29.54 -3.49
CA VAL A 69 29.80 -28.34 -3.70
C VAL A 69 30.98 -28.63 -4.60
N LYS A 70 31.74 -29.73 -4.33
CA LYS A 70 32.85 -30.14 -5.16
C LYS A 70 32.41 -30.50 -6.59
N GLY A 71 31.23 -31.08 -6.74
CA GLY A 71 30.61 -31.42 -8.03
C GLY A 71 30.24 -30.17 -8.84
N HIS A 72 29.77 -29.12 -8.17
CA HIS A 72 29.46 -27.81 -8.79
C HIS A 72 30.74 -27.09 -9.22
N LEU A 73 31.77 -27.07 -8.39
CA LEU A 73 33.09 -26.44 -8.71
C LEU A 73 33.79 -27.11 -9.88
N ARG A 74 33.61 -28.41 -10.08
CA ARG A 74 34.21 -29.15 -11.21
C ARG A 74 33.55 -28.88 -12.56
N LYS A 75 32.37 -28.29 -12.60
CA LYS A 75 31.64 -27.96 -13.83
C LYS A 75 31.15 -26.48 -13.77
N PRO A 76 32.09 -25.52 -13.85
CA PRO A 76 31.85 -24.12 -13.56
C PRO A 76 30.83 -23.50 -14.54
N PHE A 77 30.85 -23.84 -15.82
CA PHE A 77 29.93 -23.29 -16.81
C PHE A 77 28.47 -23.68 -16.52
N PHE A 78 28.19 -24.94 -16.19
CA PHE A 78 26.87 -25.41 -15.82
C PHE A 78 26.40 -24.72 -14.54
N THR A 79 27.25 -24.67 -13.53
CA THR A 79 26.94 -24.08 -12.22
C THR A 79 26.68 -22.58 -12.34
N ALA A 80 27.49 -21.87 -13.15
CA ALA A 80 27.31 -20.44 -13.39
C ALA A 80 25.98 -20.17 -14.13
N LEU A 81 25.70 -20.91 -15.21
CA LEU A 81 24.47 -20.71 -15.97
C LEU A 81 23.21 -20.99 -15.13
N ALA A 82 23.18 -22.11 -14.42
CA ALA A 82 22.04 -22.46 -13.57
C ALA A 82 21.96 -21.53 -12.35
N GLY A 83 23.12 -21.16 -11.73
CA GLY A 83 23.20 -20.24 -10.62
C GLY A 83 22.72 -18.84 -10.97
N VAL A 84 23.11 -18.28 -12.12
CA VAL A 84 22.63 -16.97 -12.60
C VAL A 84 21.12 -17.00 -12.89
N THR A 85 20.65 -18.07 -13.56
CA THR A 85 19.22 -18.24 -13.84
C THR A 85 18.38 -18.24 -12.54
N LEU A 86 18.83 -18.97 -11.53
CA LEU A 86 18.18 -19.02 -10.22
C LEU A 86 18.34 -17.70 -9.45
N ALA A 87 19.51 -17.08 -9.54
CA ALA A 87 19.77 -15.79 -8.87
C ALA A 87 18.83 -14.69 -9.37
N ILE A 88 18.61 -14.62 -10.68
CA ILE A 88 17.66 -13.67 -11.26
C ILE A 88 16.21 -13.98 -10.79
N GLY A 89 15.79 -15.25 -10.87
CA GLY A 89 14.43 -15.64 -10.48
C GLY A 89 14.17 -15.47 -8.98
N ILE A 90 15.07 -15.95 -8.13
CA ILE A 90 14.95 -15.82 -6.66
C ILE A 90 15.14 -14.36 -6.25
N GLY A 91 16.12 -13.65 -6.82
CA GLY A 91 16.41 -12.26 -6.50
C GLY A 91 15.25 -11.32 -6.84
N ALA A 92 14.61 -11.49 -7.99
CA ALA A 92 13.40 -10.73 -8.34
C ALA A 92 12.25 -11.00 -7.35
N ASN A 93 12.01 -12.28 -7.01
CA ASN A 93 11.00 -12.62 -6.00
C ASN A 93 11.33 -12.05 -4.62
N THR A 94 12.60 -12.09 -4.21
CA THR A 94 13.05 -11.52 -2.93
C THR A 94 12.87 -10.00 -2.91
N ALA A 95 13.22 -9.29 -3.99
CA ALA A 95 13.06 -7.84 -4.08
C ALA A 95 11.58 -7.43 -4.00
N ILE A 96 10.71 -8.09 -4.77
CA ILE A 96 9.27 -7.80 -4.73
C ILE A 96 8.66 -8.22 -3.39
N PHE A 97 9.08 -9.35 -2.81
CA PHE A 97 8.62 -9.74 -1.48
C PHE A 97 9.04 -8.74 -0.40
N SER A 98 10.23 -8.16 -0.48
CA SER A 98 10.66 -7.09 0.42
C SER A 98 9.71 -5.89 0.39
N VAL A 99 9.23 -5.50 -0.81
CA VAL A 99 8.22 -4.45 -0.95
C VAL A 99 6.87 -4.90 -0.39
N VAL A 100 6.42 -6.11 -0.74
CA VAL A 100 5.16 -6.68 -0.24
C VAL A 100 5.16 -6.81 1.28
N ASP A 101 6.27 -7.24 1.87
CA ASP A 101 6.42 -7.38 3.32
C ASP A 101 6.31 -6.02 4.02
N SER A 102 7.06 -5.04 3.54
CA SER A 102 7.06 -3.68 4.11
C SER A 102 5.74 -2.93 3.88
N VAL A 103 5.04 -3.19 2.75
CA VAL A 103 3.81 -2.46 2.40
C VAL A 103 2.55 -3.17 2.90
N LEU A 104 2.46 -4.51 2.72
CA LEU A 104 1.21 -5.23 2.99
C LEU A 104 1.22 -6.04 4.29
N ILE A 105 2.37 -6.61 4.67
CA ILE A 105 2.44 -7.54 5.81
C ILE A 105 2.78 -6.78 7.09
N ASN A 106 3.86 -6.00 7.07
CA ASN A 106 4.39 -5.26 8.21
C ASN A 106 4.53 -3.74 7.92
N PRO A 107 3.45 -3.05 7.51
CA PRO A 107 3.57 -1.69 6.99
C PRO A 107 3.83 -0.63 8.06
N LEU A 108 3.53 -0.88 9.32
CA LEU A 108 3.57 0.14 10.37
C LEU A 108 4.71 -0.12 11.35
N PRO A 109 5.70 0.80 11.48
CA PRO A 109 6.80 0.67 12.42
C PRO A 109 6.43 1.14 13.84
N PHE A 110 5.17 1.01 14.22
CA PHE A 110 4.63 1.45 15.51
C PHE A 110 4.50 0.30 16.50
N PRO A 111 4.56 0.57 17.80
CA PRO A 111 4.29 -0.43 18.84
C PRO A 111 2.85 -0.97 18.70
N ASP A 112 2.72 -2.31 18.79
CA ASP A 112 1.44 -3.03 18.72
C ASP A 112 0.56 -2.56 17.54
N PRO A 113 1.04 -2.66 16.28
CA PRO A 113 0.36 -2.10 15.12
C PRO A 113 -1.00 -2.76 14.84
N SER A 114 -1.23 -3.96 15.34
CA SER A 114 -2.52 -4.66 15.24
C SER A 114 -3.66 -4.00 16.01
N ARG A 115 -3.33 -3.13 16.97
CA ARG A 115 -4.31 -2.34 17.75
C ARG A 115 -4.53 -0.95 17.18
N LEU A 116 -3.76 -0.54 16.17
CA LEU A 116 -3.94 0.74 15.52
C LEU A 116 -5.00 0.62 14.43
N VAL A 117 -6.00 1.49 14.51
CA VAL A 117 -7.12 1.52 13.58
C VAL A 117 -7.31 2.92 13.00
N SER A 118 -7.76 2.97 11.75
CA SER A 118 -8.49 4.10 11.20
C SER A 118 -9.85 4.10 11.86
N TYR A 119 -10.25 5.22 12.40
CA TYR A 119 -11.52 5.39 13.11
C TYR A 119 -12.27 6.53 12.45
N ASN A 120 -12.97 6.22 11.37
CA ASN A 120 -13.60 7.18 10.48
C ASN A 120 -14.98 6.68 10.03
N HIS A 121 -15.56 7.34 9.05
CA HIS A 121 -16.86 6.96 8.48
C HIS A 121 -16.72 6.60 7.01
N GLU A 122 -17.75 5.94 6.48
CA GLU A 122 -17.99 5.74 5.06
C GLU A 122 -19.36 6.27 4.68
N ALA A 123 -19.53 6.71 3.43
CA ALA A 123 -20.79 7.23 2.91
C ALA A 123 -20.98 6.80 1.44
N PRO A 124 -21.27 5.50 1.20
CA PRO A 124 -21.36 4.96 -0.16
C PRO A 124 -22.51 5.58 -0.98
N GLY A 125 -23.52 6.15 -0.33
CA GLY A 125 -24.63 6.82 -1.01
C GLY A 125 -24.26 8.16 -1.67
N LEU A 126 -23.10 8.73 -1.34
CA LEU A 126 -22.62 9.95 -2.00
C LEU A 126 -22.21 9.71 -3.47
N GLY A 127 -22.08 8.45 -3.91
CA GLY A 127 -21.70 8.11 -5.28
C GLY A 127 -20.28 8.52 -5.70
N VAL A 128 -19.47 8.97 -4.74
CA VAL A 128 -18.07 9.37 -4.92
C VAL A 128 -17.14 8.39 -4.21
N ASN A 129 -16.03 8.05 -4.84
CA ASN A 129 -15.04 7.17 -4.23
C ASN A 129 -14.17 7.97 -3.25
N VAL A 130 -14.71 8.20 -2.03
CA VAL A 130 -13.97 8.85 -0.95
C VAL A 130 -13.48 7.74 -0.01
N PRO A 131 -12.17 7.56 0.19
CA PRO A 131 -11.63 6.46 1.00
C PRO A 131 -12.13 6.45 2.45
N VAL A 132 -12.34 7.64 2.99
CA VAL A 132 -12.83 7.88 4.36
C VAL A 132 -13.63 9.17 4.41
N ILE A 133 -14.70 9.19 5.19
CA ILE A 133 -15.38 10.43 5.57
C ILE A 133 -14.78 10.89 6.90
N PRO A 134 -14.17 12.09 6.94
CA PRO A 134 -13.51 12.62 8.12
C PRO A 134 -14.47 12.99 9.25
N HIS A 135 -13.93 13.49 10.34
CA HIS A 135 -14.67 14.00 11.49
C HIS A 135 -14.78 15.52 11.48
N SER A 136 -15.86 16.05 12.08
CA SER A 136 -15.89 17.41 12.60
C SER A 136 -15.29 17.48 14.00
N GLN A 137 -15.03 18.69 14.52
CA GLN A 137 -14.57 18.88 15.91
C GLN A 137 -15.54 18.32 16.93
N ALA A 138 -16.86 18.53 16.70
CA ALA A 138 -17.90 18.04 17.59
C ALA A 138 -17.98 16.51 17.61
N MET A 139 -17.84 15.85 16.44
CA MET A 139 -17.77 14.39 16.35
C MET A 139 -16.57 13.83 17.08
N TYR A 140 -15.38 14.46 16.92
CA TYR A 140 -14.17 14.08 17.65
C TYR A 140 -14.38 14.10 19.16
N LEU A 141 -14.90 15.20 19.69
CA LEU A 141 -15.17 15.34 21.13
C LEU A 141 -16.20 14.33 21.62
N HIS A 142 -17.28 14.11 20.85
CA HIS A 142 -18.31 13.14 21.18
C HIS A 142 -17.77 11.72 21.30
N TYR A 143 -16.92 11.29 20.38
CA TYR A 143 -16.28 9.97 20.42
C TYR A 143 -15.22 9.86 21.50
N LEU A 144 -14.42 10.91 21.70
CA LEU A 144 -13.38 10.95 22.74
C LEU A 144 -13.97 10.74 24.14
N GLU A 145 -15.15 11.32 24.42
CA GLU A 145 -15.81 11.22 25.71
C GLU A 145 -16.55 9.91 25.92
N ASN A 146 -17.10 9.30 24.88
CA ASN A 146 -18.07 8.23 25.00
C ASN A 146 -17.57 6.85 24.57
N ALA A 147 -16.53 6.76 23.71
CA ALA A 147 -16.03 5.48 23.22
C ALA A 147 -15.23 4.74 24.31
N ARG A 148 -15.49 3.43 24.44
CA ARG A 148 -14.87 2.53 25.42
C ARG A 148 -14.06 1.41 24.78
N ALA A 149 -14.37 1.07 23.53
CA ALA A 149 -13.64 0.08 22.76
C ALA A 149 -12.26 0.58 22.31
N ILE A 150 -11.99 1.87 22.47
CA ILE A 150 -10.71 2.51 22.16
C ILE A 150 -10.00 2.97 23.44
N GLN A 151 -8.69 2.84 23.48
CA GLN A 151 -7.83 3.28 24.59
C GLN A 151 -7.47 4.76 24.47
N SER A 152 -7.24 5.22 23.24
CA SER A 152 -6.91 6.61 22.90
C SER A 152 -7.37 6.88 21.47
N PHE A 153 -7.77 8.15 21.24
CA PHE A 153 -8.29 8.63 19.96
C PHE A 153 -7.65 9.97 19.63
N ALA A 154 -7.26 10.14 18.40
CA ALA A 154 -6.72 11.40 17.89
C ALA A 154 -7.26 11.66 16.50
N VAL A 155 -7.36 12.92 16.15
CA VAL A 155 -7.60 13.36 14.78
C VAL A 155 -6.45 14.21 14.29
N PHE A 156 -6.25 14.24 12.99
CA PHE A 156 -5.26 15.05 12.31
C PHE A 156 -5.80 15.60 11.00
N GLY A 157 -5.23 16.70 10.56
CA GLY A 157 -5.48 17.32 9.25
C GLY A 157 -4.18 17.73 8.61
N GLU A 158 -4.11 17.66 7.28
CA GLU A 158 -2.98 18.17 6.52
C GLU A 158 -2.98 19.70 6.52
N ASP A 159 -1.79 20.28 6.62
CA ASP A 159 -1.58 21.71 6.60
C ASP A 159 -0.25 22.03 5.90
N ALA A 160 -0.04 23.29 5.59
CA ALA A 160 1.23 23.78 5.06
C ALA A 160 1.59 25.08 5.77
N VAL A 161 2.80 25.17 6.30
CA VAL A 161 3.28 26.35 7.00
C VAL A 161 4.51 26.93 6.32
N ASN A 162 4.64 28.27 6.36
CA ASN A 162 5.82 28.96 5.88
C ASN A 162 6.78 29.22 7.04
N LEU A 163 7.87 28.45 7.09
CA LEU A 163 8.94 28.66 8.05
C LEU A 163 9.84 29.79 7.56
N ILE A 164 10.06 30.79 8.40
CA ILE A 164 10.98 31.88 8.10
C ILE A 164 12.28 31.66 8.87
N THR A 165 13.34 31.34 8.14
CA THR A 165 14.71 31.22 8.67
C THR A 165 15.62 32.13 7.87
N ASP A 166 16.48 32.91 8.53
CA ASP A 166 17.43 33.86 7.92
C ASP A 166 16.80 34.86 6.89
N GLY A 167 15.48 35.10 7.04
CA GLY A 167 14.74 36.04 6.17
C GLY A 167 14.21 35.43 4.87
N GLU A 168 14.46 34.17 4.59
CA GLU A 168 13.89 33.46 3.44
C GLU A 168 12.74 32.52 3.88
N PRO A 169 11.53 32.71 3.34
CA PRO A 169 10.41 31.80 3.63
C PRO A 169 10.57 30.47 2.89
N ARG A 170 10.37 29.36 3.60
CA ARG A 170 10.30 28.01 3.02
C ARG A 170 8.95 27.40 3.41
N GLN A 171 8.16 27.01 2.42
CA GLN A 171 6.94 26.24 2.68
C GLN A 171 7.29 24.82 3.10
N LEU A 172 6.70 24.36 4.17
CA LEU A 172 6.85 23.03 4.76
C LEU A 172 5.49 22.35 4.82
N SER A 173 5.49 21.03 4.64
CA SER A 173 4.31 20.21 4.94
C SER A 173 4.17 20.09 6.46
N ALA A 174 3.01 20.46 6.96
CA ALA A 174 2.67 20.34 8.38
C ALA A 174 1.47 19.43 8.57
N SER A 175 1.30 18.92 9.77
CA SER A 175 0.06 18.28 10.18
C SER A 175 -0.46 18.94 11.44
N GLN A 176 -1.71 19.37 11.41
CA GLN A 176 -2.43 19.77 12.62
C GLN A 176 -2.91 18.50 13.31
N VAL A 177 -2.53 18.34 14.59
CA VAL A 177 -2.82 17.11 15.34
C VAL A 177 -3.35 17.42 16.73
N THR A 178 -4.23 16.56 17.22
CA THR A 178 -4.64 16.64 18.63
C THR A 178 -3.52 16.17 19.56
N GLN A 179 -3.56 16.58 20.80
CA GLN A 179 -2.53 16.25 21.83
C GLN A 179 -2.30 14.73 21.97
N GLU A 180 -3.32 13.91 21.72
CA GLU A 180 -3.26 12.45 21.85
C GLU A 180 -2.56 11.75 20.66
N TYR A 181 -2.26 12.44 19.58
CA TYR A 181 -1.77 11.87 18.33
C TYR A 181 -0.55 10.95 18.50
N PHE A 182 0.52 11.47 19.12
CA PHE A 182 1.73 10.66 19.32
C PHE A 182 1.52 9.53 20.35
N ARG A 183 0.59 9.70 21.27
CA ARG A 183 0.21 8.68 22.24
C ARG A 183 -0.56 7.53 21.56
N VAL A 184 -1.47 7.84 20.64
CA VAL A 184 -2.16 6.82 19.81
C VAL A 184 -1.13 6.01 19.03
N LEU A 185 -0.17 6.64 18.37
CA LEU A 185 0.89 5.98 17.61
C LEU A 185 1.91 5.26 18.51
N GLY A 186 1.99 5.62 19.79
CA GLY A 186 2.94 5.01 20.74
C GLY A 186 4.38 5.44 20.51
N VAL A 187 4.60 6.63 19.90
CA VAL A 187 5.93 7.17 19.61
C VAL A 187 6.19 8.41 20.45
N GLN A 188 7.40 8.51 20.97
CA GLN A 188 7.85 9.67 21.73
C GLN A 188 8.91 10.45 20.94
N PRO A 189 8.96 11.78 21.08
CA PRO A 189 10.04 12.57 20.52
C PRO A 189 11.42 12.08 20.96
N PHE A 190 12.37 12.12 20.04
CA PHE A 190 13.78 11.81 20.31
C PHE A 190 14.45 12.88 21.21
N LEU A 191 14.08 14.16 21.01
CA LEU A 191 14.47 15.28 21.85
C LEU A 191 13.23 16.01 22.33
N GLY A 192 13.25 16.52 23.56
CA GLY A 192 12.14 17.27 24.12
C GLY A 192 10.95 16.40 24.56
N ARG A 193 9.73 16.80 24.24
CA ARG A 193 8.49 16.15 24.64
C ARG A 193 7.43 16.20 23.55
N ALA A 194 6.43 15.31 23.63
CA ALA A 194 5.18 15.40 22.87
C ALA A 194 4.30 16.56 23.37
N PHE A 195 3.20 16.82 22.67
CA PHE A 195 2.17 17.77 23.12
C PHE A 195 1.55 17.31 24.43
N VAL A 196 1.16 18.29 25.25
CA VAL A 196 0.52 18.05 26.55
C VAL A 196 -0.90 18.58 26.56
N GLU A 197 -1.67 18.16 27.55
CA GLU A 197 -3.06 18.55 27.71
C GLU A 197 -3.24 20.06 27.71
N GLY A 198 -4.12 20.55 26.85
CA GLY A 198 -4.48 21.94 26.70
C GLY A 198 -3.65 22.74 25.70
N GLU A 199 -2.61 22.15 25.09
CA GLU A 199 -1.88 22.80 23.98
C GLU A 199 -2.67 22.82 22.66
N ASP A 200 -3.74 22.04 22.56
CA ASP A 200 -4.69 21.97 21.45
C ASP A 200 -5.97 22.82 21.69
N ARG A 201 -5.93 23.78 22.60
CA ARG A 201 -7.06 24.68 22.89
C ARG A 201 -6.81 26.09 22.36
N PRO A 202 -7.87 26.80 21.95
CA PRO A 202 -7.74 28.20 21.54
C PRO A 202 -7.04 29.04 22.60
N GLY A 203 -6.06 29.83 22.18
CA GLY A 203 -5.29 30.71 23.05
C GLY A 203 -4.18 30.04 23.88
N ALA A 204 -3.89 28.76 23.65
CA ALA A 204 -2.71 28.12 24.22
C ALA A 204 -1.40 28.72 23.66
N GLU A 205 -0.28 28.48 24.35
CA GLU A 205 1.03 28.89 23.82
C GLU A 205 1.30 28.14 22.52
N PRO A 206 1.56 28.82 21.38
CA PRO A 206 1.84 28.16 20.12
C PRO A 206 3.13 27.34 20.20
N VAL A 207 3.02 26.04 19.94
CA VAL A 207 4.14 25.09 19.97
C VAL A 207 4.25 24.32 18.67
N ALA A 208 5.42 23.69 18.43
CA ALA A 208 5.64 22.82 17.28
C ALA A 208 6.58 21.67 17.65
N ILE A 209 6.43 20.54 16.95
CA ILE A 209 7.35 19.40 16.99
C ILE A 209 7.92 19.23 15.58
N LEU A 210 9.25 19.16 15.48
CA LEU A 210 9.95 19.06 14.20
C LEU A 210 10.15 17.61 13.79
N GLY A 211 10.08 17.33 12.50
CA GLY A 211 10.58 16.11 11.91
C GLY A 211 12.11 16.05 11.95
N TYR A 212 12.65 14.81 11.98
CA TYR A 212 14.10 14.63 12.01
C TYR A 212 14.81 15.22 10.78
N PRO A 213 14.29 15.07 9.54
CA PRO A 213 14.90 15.68 8.36
C PRO A 213 14.97 17.21 8.44
N LEU A 214 13.89 17.87 8.86
CA LEU A 214 13.85 19.32 9.01
C LEU A 214 14.86 19.80 10.07
N TRP A 215 14.97 19.10 11.19
CA TRP A 215 15.96 19.39 12.23
C TRP A 215 17.41 19.21 11.71
N GLU A 216 17.67 18.19 10.90
CA GLU A 216 18.98 17.94 10.31
C GLU A 216 19.36 19.01 9.29
N GLU A 217 18.45 19.29 8.33
CA GLU A 217 18.71 20.16 7.18
C GLU A 217 18.74 21.65 7.54
N THR A 218 17.75 22.08 8.36
CA THR A 218 17.56 23.51 8.65
C THR A 218 18.28 23.94 9.92
N PHE A 219 18.32 23.07 10.94
CA PHE A 219 18.88 23.42 12.25
C PHE A 219 20.20 22.70 12.56
N GLY A 220 20.82 22.02 11.57
CA GLY A 220 22.14 21.42 11.70
C GLY A 220 22.29 20.38 12.83
N LYS A 221 21.21 19.73 13.24
CA LYS A 221 21.13 18.81 14.39
C LYS A 221 21.49 19.45 15.73
N ASP A 222 21.29 20.75 15.88
CA ASP A 222 21.52 21.43 17.17
C ASP A 222 20.42 21.05 18.18
N PRO A 223 20.75 20.40 19.30
CA PRO A 223 19.77 20.10 20.34
C PRO A 223 19.17 21.35 21.02
N ALA A 224 19.84 22.51 20.93
CA ALA A 224 19.36 23.78 21.47
C ALA A 224 18.11 24.31 20.75
N VAL A 225 17.70 23.69 19.61
CA VAL A 225 16.43 23.99 18.93
C VAL A 225 15.23 23.76 19.85
N VAL A 226 15.28 22.76 20.75
CA VAL A 226 14.23 22.52 21.73
C VAL A 226 14.22 23.65 22.76
N GLY A 227 13.07 24.34 22.85
CA GLY A 227 12.88 25.54 23.64
C GLY A 227 13.13 26.85 22.88
N SER A 228 13.69 26.81 21.69
CA SER A 228 13.79 27.98 20.81
C SER A 228 12.43 28.36 20.22
N VAL A 229 12.32 29.61 19.80
CA VAL A 229 11.11 30.11 19.14
C VAL A 229 11.41 30.32 17.66
N VAL A 230 10.58 29.74 16.82
CA VAL A 230 10.65 29.86 15.37
C VAL A 230 9.39 30.56 14.85
N GLU A 231 9.50 31.27 13.76
CA GLU A 231 8.37 31.95 13.14
C GLU A 231 7.80 31.09 12.00
N MET A 232 6.52 30.76 12.12
CA MET A 232 5.77 29.97 11.15
C MET A 232 4.46 30.69 10.86
N ASP A 233 4.23 31.11 9.60
CA ASP A 233 3.06 31.89 9.18
C ASP A 233 2.81 33.17 10.00
N GLY A 234 3.89 33.87 10.38
CA GLY A 234 3.81 35.05 11.23
C GLY A 234 3.54 34.74 12.72
N VAL A 235 3.29 33.48 13.08
CA VAL A 235 3.09 33.05 14.45
C VAL A 235 4.41 32.54 15.04
N ARG A 236 4.77 33.09 16.24
CA ARG A 236 5.97 32.64 16.96
C ARG A 236 5.67 31.39 17.77
N ARG A 237 6.15 30.22 17.28
CA ARG A 237 5.95 28.92 17.90
C ARG A 237 7.20 28.45 18.64
N ARG A 238 7.01 27.90 19.82
CA ARG A 238 8.10 27.26 20.58
C ARG A 238 8.29 25.82 20.10
N VAL A 239 9.49 25.45 19.71
CA VAL A 239 9.84 24.05 19.42
C VAL A 239 9.89 23.27 20.74
N VAL A 240 9.01 22.30 20.92
CA VAL A 240 8.92 21.47 22.14
C VAL A 240 9.52 20.09 21.99
N GLY A 241 9.73 19.63 20.75
CA GLY A 241 10.32 18.32 20.50
C GLY A 241 10.84 18.14 19.08
N VAL A 242 11.59 17.07 18.89
CA VAL A 242 12.05 16.56 17.58
C VAL A 242 11.72 15.08 17.51
N MET A 243 11.07 14.63 16.44
CA MET A 243 10.71 13.23 16.27
C MET A 243 11.94 12.36 15.95
N PRO A 244 11.89 11.04 16.23
CA PRO A 244 12.95 10.12 15.90
C PRO A 244 13.22 10.05 14.39
N GLN A 245 14.46 9.71 14.02
CA GLN A 245 14.81 9.43 12.64
C GLN A 245 13.93 8.28 12.10
N GLY A 246 13.33 8.49 10.92
CA GLY A 246 12.45 7.51 10.27
C GLY A 246 11.01 7.52 10.78
N PHE A 247 10.65 8.43 11.70
CA PHE A 247 9.25 8.70 12.00
C PHE A 247 8.67 9.59 10.90
N GLN A 248 7.76 9.05 10.16
CA GLN A 248 6.96 9.75 9.15
C GLN A 248 5.64 8.99 9.06
N PHE A 249 4.53 9.65 9.29
CA PHE A 249 3.20 9.06 9.11
C PHE A 249 2.68 9.34 7.70
N SER A 250 2.91 10.54 7.22
CA SER A 250 2.72 11.03 5.86
C SER A 250 3.98 11.81 5.43
N GLU A 251 3.87 12.84 4.62
CA GLU A 251 5.00 13.67 4.15
C GLU A 251 5.29 14.88 5.05
N GLU A 252 4.93 14.81 6.34
CA GLU A 252 5.06 15.94 7.23
C GLU A 252 6.52 16.25 7.60
N ASP A 253 6.87 17.52 7.50
CA ASP A 253 8.12 18.08 8.02
C ASP A 253 8.02 18.42 9.51
N LEU A 254 6.80 18.74 9.98
CA LEU A 254 6.52 19.15 11.36
C LEU A 254 5.07 18.94 11.76
N TRP A 255 4.80 19.01 13.06
CA TRP A 255 3.45 18.92 13.63
C TRP A 255 3.17 20.13 14.49
N ILE A 256 1.95 20.64 14.41
CA ILE A 256 1.42 21.72 15.26
C ILE A 256 0.14 21.25 15.93
N PRO A 257 -0.18 21.74 17.14
CA PRO A 257 -1.45 21.41 17.76
C PRO A 257 -2.62 21.95 16.96
N MET A 258 -3.66 21.13 16.83
CA MET A 258 -4.95 21.52 16.28
C MET A 258 -5.71 22.34 17.33
N GLU A 259 -6.24 23.49 16.94
CA GLU A 259 -7.08 24.27 17.86
C GLU A 259 -8.52 23.73 17.89
N ILE A 260 -8.93 23.16 19.02
CA ILE A 260 -10.29 22.63 19.22
C ILE A 260 -11.02 23.50 20.24
N ASP A 261 -12.06 24.18 19.78
CA ASP A 261 -12.96 24.92 20.67
C ASP A 261 -13.96 23.97 21.33
N THR A 262 -13.68 23.64 22.60
CA THR A 262 -14.58 22.78 23.38
C THR A 262 -15.88 23.49 23.82
N GLY A 263 -15.95 24.81 23.70
CA GLY A 263 -17.14 25.61 24.07
C GLY A 263 -18.15 25.78 22.93
N ALA A 264 -17.65 25.78 21.68
CA ALA A 264 -18.44 25.89 20.48
C ALA A 264 -17.79 25.10 19.35
N PRO A 265 -17.75 23.74 19.47
CA PRO A 265 -17.08 22.93 18.48
C PRO A 265 -17.82 22.98 17.14
N ASP A 266 -17.07 23.05 16.04
CA ASP A 266 -17.62 22.97 14.71
C ASP A 266 -18.27 21.59 14.47
N THR A 267 -19.54 21.61 14.05
CA THR A 267 -20.36 20.41 13.80
C THR A 267 -20.37 19.99 12.32
N GLY A 268 -20.20 20.93 11.39
CA GLY A 268 -20.46 20.74 9.96
C GLY A 268 -19.22 20.44 9.12
N SER A 269 -18.03 20.92 9.50
CA SER A 269 -16.82 20.79 8.70
C SER A 269 -16.15 19.41 8.89
N LEU A 270 -16.41 18.48 7.99
CA LEU A 270 -15.81 17.13 7.99
C LEU A 270 -14.42 17.18 7.33
N GLN A 271 -13.37 17.43 8.11
CA GLN A 271 -12.01 17.62 7.55
C GLN A 271 -10.89 16.90 8.31
N TYR A 272 -11.19 16.24 9.44
CA TYR A 272 -10.17 15.63 10.30
C TYR A 272 -10.21 14.12 10.24
N ILE A 273 -9.08 13.50 9.88
CA ILE A 273 -8.95 12.04 9.79
C ILE A 273 -8.69 11.47 11.19
N GLY A 274 -9.48 10.47 11.56
CA GLY A 274 -9.42 9.82 12.87
C GLY A 274 -8.49 8.61 12.89
N ILE A 275 -7.65 8.53 13.92
CA ILE A 275 -6.86 7.34 14.25
C ILE A 275 -7.07 6.98 15.72
N ALA A 276 -7.17 5.68 16.00
CA ALA A 276 -7.35 5.22 17.37
C ALA A 276 -6.51 3.99 17.70
N ARG A 277 -6.31 3.78 18.99
CA ARG A 277 -5.75 2.54 19.53
C ARG A 277 -6.85 1.79 20.25
N LEU A 278 -7.11 0.54 19.86
CA LEU A 278 -8.09 -0.33 20.50
C LEU A 278 -7.74 -0.55 21.98
N ALA A 279 -8.76 -0.61 22.83
CA ALA A 279 -8.64 -1.01 24.21
C ALA A 279 -8.19 -2.49 24.33
N ASP A 280 -7.69 -2.88 25.51
CA ASP A 280 -7.25 -4.26 25.75
C ASP A 280 -8.43 -5.23 25.60
N GLY A 281 -8.29 -6.19 24.69
CA GLY A 281 -9.32 -7.19 24.40
C GLY A 281 -10.46 -6.72 23.46
N ALA A 282 -10.46 -5.45 23.04
CA ALA A 282 -11.39 -4.97 22.02
C ALA A 282 -10.99 -5.48 20.63
N THR A 283 -12.00 -5.70 19.78
CA THR A 283 -11.82 -6.05 18.37
C THR A 283 -12.31 -4.93 17.46
N ILE A 284 -11.91 -4.96 16.20
CA ILE A 284 -12.37 -3.99 15.20
C ILE A 284 -13.90 -4.01 15.09
N GLU A 285 -14.49 -5.20 15.11
CA GLU A 285 -15.95 -5.37 15.03
C GLU A 285 -16.68 -4.71 16.22
N THR A 286 -16.12 -4.86 17.44
CA THR A 286 -16.71 -4.22 18.64
C THR A 286 -16.55 -2.71 18.60
N ALA A 287 -15.38 -2.20 18.13
CA ALA A 287 -15.16 -0.77 17.99
C ALA A 287 -16.05 -0.16 16.89
N ASN A 288 -16.23 -0.86 15.78
CA ASN A 288 -17.12 -0.41 14.70
C ASN A 288 -18.60 -0.36 15.14
N ALA A 289 -19.06 -1.38 15.86
CA ALA A 289 -20.42 -1.40 16.37
C ALA A 289 -20.68 -0.30 17.43
N GLU A 290 -19.70 -0.04 18.31
CA GLU A 290 -19.78 1.07 19.27
C GLU A 290 -19.79 2.43 18.58
N MET A 291 -18.88 2.63 17.60
CA MET A 291 -18.82 3.86 16.83
C MET A 291 -20.13 4.13 16.07
N GLN A 292 -20.75 3.08 15.52
CA GLN A 292 -22.04 3.19 14.84
C GLN A 292 -23.16 3.65 15.80
N ASP A 293 -23.19 3.12 17.03
CA ASP A 293 -24.15 3.54 18.04
C ASP A 293 -23.92 5.00 18.48
N LEU A 294 -22.65 5.39 18.62
CA LEU A 294 -22.28 6.77 18.95
C LEU A 294 -22.59 7.74 17.81
N LEU A 295 -22.40 7.34 16.55
CA LEU A 295 -22.78 8.13 15.37
C LEU A 295 -24.29 8.40 15.34
N LEU A 296 -25.10 7.38 15.62
CA LEU A 296 -26.56 7.54 15.69
C LEU A 296 -26.97 8.54 16.79
N ARG A 297 -26.35 8.45 17.96
CA ARG A 297 -26.62 9.40 19.07
C ARG A 297 -26.16 10.82 18.73
N PHE A 298 -25.03 10.95 18.02
CA PHE A 298 -24.57 12.26 17.54
C PHE A 298 -25.56 12.88 16.56
N ALA A 299 -26.06 12.07 15.62
CA ALA A 299 -27.08 12.50 14.65
C ALA A 299 -28.41 12.89 15.32
N GLU A 300 -28.86 12.15 16.33
CA GLU A 300 -30.05 12.51 17.13
C GLU A 300 -29.89 13.85 17.85
N ALA A 301 -28.65 14.18 18.31
CA ALA A 301 -28.36 15.42 18.99
C ALA A 301 -28.16 16.61 18.05
N ASN A 302 -27.79 16.35 16.77
CA ASN A 302 -27.50 17.37 15.74
C ASN A 302 -28.31 17.11 14.46
N PRO A 303 -29.65 17.18 14.53
CA PRO A 303 -30.50 16.81 13.41
C PRO A 303 -30.40 17.77 12.21
N ASP A 304 -29.97 19.00 12.43
CA ASP A 304 -29.82 20.00 11.36
C ASP A 304 -28.64 19.69 10.44
N GLU A 305 -27.54 19.11 10.98
CA GLU A 305 -26.34 18.76 10.20
C GLU A 305 -26.33 17.31 9.73
N LEU A 306 -26.85 16.38 10.56
CA LEU A 306 -26.79 14.93 10.30
C LEU A 306 -28.11 14.24 10.62
N GLY A 307 -29.22 14.80 10.12
CA GLY A 307 -30.52 14.21 10.31
C GLY A 307 -30.68 12.78 9.76
N PRO A 308 -31.67 12.01 10.24
CA PRO A 308 -31.89 10.63 9.80
C PRO A 308 -32.02 10.46 8.29
N GLU A 309 -32.55 11.47 7.61
CA GLU A 309 -32.71 11.49 6.15
C GLU A 309 -31.36 11.58 5.43
N ILE A 310 -30.46 12.44 5.90
CA ILE A 310 -29.09 12.59 5.37
C ILE A 310 -28.32 11.27 5.58
N MET A 311 -28.45 10.68 6.76
CA MET A 311 -27.78 9.40 7.06
C MET A 311 -28.28 8.25 6.17
N GLU A 312 -29.60 8.17 5.93
CA GLU A 312 -30.18 7.13 5.07
C GLU A 312 -29.71 7.28 3.62
N GLN A 313 -29.68 8.51 3.11
CA GLN A 313 -29.31 8.78 1.72
C GLN A 313 -27.83 8.64 1.45
N THR A 314 -27.00 9.19 2.34
CA THR A 314 -25.54 9.08 2.23
C THR A 314 -25.05 7.67 2.54
N GLY A 315 -25.85 6.88 3.26
CA GLY A 315 -25.42 5.62 3.83
C GLY A 315 -24.29 5.82 4.83
N LEU A 316 -24.26 7.00 5.52
CA LEU A 316 -23.20 7.32 6.47
C LEU A 316 -23.15 6.29 7.59
N ALA A 317 -22.03 5.63 7.71
CA ALA A 317 -21.81 4.55 8.66
C ALA A 317 -20.41 4.61 9.25
N ALA A 318 -20.24 3.97 10.41
CA ALA A 318 -18.93 3.81 11.00
C ALA A 318 -18.04 2.90 10.14
N ASP A 319 -16.79 3.28 9.96
CA ASP A 319 -15.78 2.54 9.20
C ASP A 319 -14.48 2.44 10.00
N VAL A 320 -14.42 1.40 10.84
CA VAL A 320 -13.23 1.09 11.62
C VAL A 320 -12.44 -0.01 10.92
N LYS A 321 -11.25 0.32 10.44
CA LYS A 321 -10.36 -0.58 9.70
C LYS A 321 -8.97 -0.62 10.34
N PRO A 322 -8.17 -1.68 10.14
CA PRO A 322 -6.75 -1.61 10.48
C PRO A 322 -6.11 -0.37 9.85
N LEU A 323 -5.36 0.40 10.64
CA LEU A 323 -4.74 1.64 10.15
C LEU A 323 -3.89 1.42 8.89
N LYS A 324 -3.26 0.24 8.77
CA LYS A 324 -2.48 -0.13 7.59
C LYS A 324 -3.29 -0.11 6.29
N ASP A 325 -4.59 -0.42 6.35
CA ASP A 325 -5.40 -0.58 5.15
C ASP A 325 -5.63 0.74 4.41
N ILE A 326 -5.58 1.90 5.12
CA ILE A 326 -5.63 3.23 4.47
C ILE A 326 -4.44 3.42 3.52
N PHE A 327 -3.24 3.00 3.94
CA PHE A 327 -2.02 3.22 3.16
C PHE A 327 -1.83 2.25 1.99
N VAL A 328 -2.53 1.11 2.01
CA VAL A 328 -2.26 0.02 1.06
C VAL A 328 -3.43 -0.32 0.15
N GLN A 329 -4.58 0.31 0.34
CA GLN A 329 -5.82 -0.02 -0.37
C GLN A 329 -5.62 -0.02 -1.89
N ASP A 330 -5.04 1.03 -2.45
CA ASP A 330 -4.87 1.21 -3.90
C ASP A 330 -3.73 0.37 -4.49
N THR A 331 -2.72 0.07 -3.68
CA THR A 331 -1.52 -0.66 -4.15
C THR A 331 -1.59 -2.17 -3.94
N ARG A 332 -2.51 -2.65 -3.09
CA ARG A 332 -2.60 -4.06 -2.69
C ARG A 332 -2.74 -5.02 -3.86
N GLN A 333 -3.67 -4.74 -4.78
CA GLN A 333 -3.92 -5.60 -5.93
C GLN A 333 -2.72 -5.63 -6.86
N ALA A 334 -2.11 -4.49 -7.14
CA ALA A 334 -0.94 -4.37 -8.01
C ALA A 334 0.26 -5.15 -7.46
N LEU A 335 0.52 -5.08 -6.15
CA LEU A 335 1.61 -5.80 -5.51
C LEU A 335 1.43 -7.33 -5.54
N TRP A 336 0.20 -7.84 -5.33
CA TRP A 336 -0.08 -9.27 -5.46
C TRP A 336 0.08 -9.76 -6.90
N VAL A 337 -0.36 -9.00 -7.90
CA VAL A 337 -0.16 -9.31 -9.32
C VAL A 337 1.32 -9.32 -9.66
N LEU A 338 2.08 -8.34 -9.16
CA LEU A 338 3.52 -8.25 -9.36
C LEU A 338 4.26 -9.46 -8.74
N LEU A 339 3.92 -9.83 -7.49
CA LEU A 339 4.48 -11.01 -6.84
C LEU A 339 4.16 -12.30 -7.61
N GLY A 340 2.92 -12.46 -8.09
CA GLY A 340 2.53 -13.57 -8.95
C GLY A 340 3.33 -13.62 -10.25
N THR A 341 3.54 -12.47 -10.87
CA THR A 341 4.31 -12.32 -12.11
C THR A 341 5.76 -12.77 -11.93
N VAL A 342 6.46 -12.30 -10.89
CA VAL A 342 7.84 -12.75 -10.62
C VAL A 342 7.89 -14.21 -10.19
N GLY A 343 6.82 -14.73 -9.55
CA GLY A 343 6.65 -16.15 -9.27
C GLY A 343 6.63 -17.00 -10.55
N PHE A 344 5.93 -16.56 -11.61
CA PHE A 344 5.96 -17.23 -12.91
C PHE A 344 7.36 -17.20 -13.55
N VAL A 345 8.09 -16.08 -13.41
CA VAL A 345 9.49 -16.00 -13.88
C VAL A 345 10.35 -17.03 -13.15
N LEU A 346 10.18 -17.21 -11.84
CA LEU A 346 10.89 -18.23 -11.08
C LEU A 346 10.51 -19.66 -11.54
N LEU A 347 9.24 -19.93 -11.81
CA LEU A 347 8.81 -21.22 -12.33
C LEU A 347 9.45 -21.53 -13.69
N ILE A 348 9.57 -20.54 -14.58
CA ILE A 348 10.29 -20.67 -15.85
C ILE A 348 11.77 -20.94 -15.59
N ALA A 349 12.41 -20.22 -14.65
CA ALA A 349 13.78 -20.45 -14.26
C ALA A 349 14.01 -21.87 -13.71
N CYS A 350 13.10 -22.33 -12.83
CA CYS A 350 13.14 -23.71 -12.30
C CYS A 350 13.00 -24.76 -13.42
N ALA A 351 12.11 -24.54 -14.37
CA ALA A 351 11.91 -25.44 -15.50
C ALA A 351 13.13 -25.47 -16.45
N ASN A 352 13.81 -24.31 -16.66
CA ASN A 352 15.07 -24.25 -17.40
C ASN A 352 16.16 -25.04 -16.68
N VAL A 353 16.33 -24.84 -15.37
CA VAL A 353 17.31 -25.57 -14.56
C VAL A 353 16.97 -27.06 -14.51
N ALA A 354 15.69 -27.44 -14.37
CA ALA A 354 15.26 -28.84 -14.45
C ALA A 354 15.67 -29.50 -15.76
N ASN A 355 15.52 -28.82 -16.88
CA ASN A 355 15.94 -29.33 -18.19
C ASN A 355 17.48 -29.52 -18.24
N LEU A 356 18.26 -28.58 -17.71
CA LEU A 356 19.71 -28.72 -17.58
C LEU A 356 20.10 -29.90 -16.68
N PHE A 357 19.38 -30.14 -15.59
CA PHE A 357 19.58 -31.30 -14.71
C PHE A 357 19.24 -32.61 -15.40
N LEU A 358 18.20 -32.66 -16.21
CA LEU A 358 17.84 -33.85 -17.00
C LEU A 358 18.95 -34.21 -17.99
N VAL A 359 19.52 -33.24 -18.69
CA VAL A 359 20.69 -33.47 -19.59
C VAL A 359 21.90 -33.98 -18.80
N ARG A 360 22.14 -33.42 -17.64
CA ARG A 360 23.25 -33.83 -16.75
C ARG A 360 23.05 -35.25 -16.19
N ALA A 361 21.83 -35.62 -15.81
CA ALA A 361 21.48 -36.97 -15.33
C ALA A 361 21.68 -38.01 -16.44
N GLU A 362 21.41 -37.66 -17.67
CA GLU A 362 21.66 -38.51 -18.84
C GLU A 362 23.15 -38.85 -19.03
N SER A 363 24.02 -37.85 -18.89
CA SER A 363 25.48 -38.04 -18.98
C SER A 363 26.08 -38.93 -17.84
N ARG A 364 25.34 -39.10 -16.73
CA ARG A 364 25.76 -39.88 -15.55
C ARG A 364 25.10 -41.28 -15.47
N GLN A 365 24.33 -41.69 -16.48
CA GLN A 365 23.57 -42.96 -16.43
C GLN A 365 24.47 -44.18 -16.17
N ARG A 366 25.66 -44.27 -16.87
CA ARG A 366 26.59 -45.38 -16.66
C ARG A 366 27.15 -45.44 -15.24
N GLU A 367 27.47 -44.31 -14.66
CA GLU A 367 27.97 -44.22 -13.28
C GLU A 367 26.92 -44.69 -12.29
N GLN A 368 25.65 -44.28 -12.50
CA GLN A 368 24.54 -44.68 -11.64
C GLN A 368 24.18 -46.16 -11.77
N ALA A 369 24.24 -46.72 -12.98
CA ALA A 369 24.06 -48.14 -13.19
C ALA A 369 25.13 -48.99 -12.49
N LEU A 370 26.39 -48.50 -12.48
CA LEU A 370 27.50 -49.14 -11.76
C LEU A 370 27.27 -49.08 -10.24
N ARG A 371 26.84 -47.95 -9.71
CA ARG A 371 26.57 -47.79 -8.26
C ARG A 371 25.41 -48.66 -7.82
N ALA A 372 24.38 -48.76 -8.61
CA ALA A 372 23.24 -49.61 -8.32
C ALA A 372 23.61 -51.09 -8.39
N ALA A 373 24.48 -51.49 -9.32
CA ALA A 373 25.03 -52.86 -9.36
C ALA A 373 25.92 -53.18 -8.11
N LEU A 374 26.50 -52.17 -7.50
CA LEU A 374 27.27 -52.26 -6.22
C LEU A 374 26.37 -52.16 -4.96
N GLY A 375 25.02 -52.07 -5.12
CA GLY A 375 24.09 -52.14 -4.00
C GLY A 375 23.52 -50.77 -3.54
N ALA A 376 23.76 -49.67 -4.24
CA ALA A 376 23.17 -48.38 -3.91
C ALA A 376 21.63 -48.42 -4.00
N ARG A 377 20.94 -48.01 -2.91
CA ARG A 377 19.49 -47.92 -2.84
C ARG A 377 18.94 -46.75 -3.66
N ARG A 378 17.72 -46.85 -4.17
CA ARG A 378 17.05 -45.77 -4.92
C ARG A 378 16.95 -44.46 -4.10
N GLY A 379 16.80 -44.59 -2.75
CA GLY A 379 16.80 -43.46 -1.83
C GLY A 379 18.09 -42.67 -1.81
N ASP A 380 19.25 -43.34 -1.94
CA ASP A 380 20.56 -42.69 -1.95
C ASP A 380 20.76 -41.83 -3.19
N VAL A 381 20.31 -42.33 -4.35
CA VAL A 381 20.34 -41.59 -5.60
C VAL A 381 19.40 -40.37 -5.56
N MET A 382 18.19 -40.56 -5.02
CA MET A 382 17.22 -39.46 -4.85
C MET A 382 17.78 -38.38 -3.93
N ARG A 383 18.33 -38.78 -2.78
CA ARG A 383 18.94 -37.87 -1.80
C ARG A 383 20.09 -37.08 -2.43
N GLN A 384 20.95 -37.74 -3.20
CA GLN A 384 22.07 -37.07 -3.89
C GLN A 384 21.55 -35.99 -4.87
N TYR A 385 20.53 -36.29 -5.69
CA TYR A 385 19.98 -35.29 -6.64
C TYR A 385 19.34 -34.13 -5.91
N LEU A 386 18.56 -34.38 -4.84
CA LEU A 386 17.95 -33.34 -4.04
C LEU A 386 18.99 -32.48 -3.33
N THR A 387 20.05 -33.09 -2.77
CA THR A 387 21.14 -32.32 -2.15
C THR A 387 21.90 -31.47 -3.18
N GLU A 388 22.23 -32.02 -4.37
CA GLU A 388 22.86 -31.26 -5.45
C GLU A 388 21.96 -30.07 -5.90
N SER A 389 20.65 -30.30 -6.06
CA SER A 389 19.71 -29.24 -6.51
C SER A 389 19.48 -28.17 -5.44
N VAL A 390 19.24 -28.56 -4.20
CA VAL A 390 19.06 -27.59 -3.08
C VAL A 390 20.32 -26.78 -2.83
N THR A 391 21.51 -27.41 -2.89
CA THR A 391 22.78 -26.70 -2.75
C THR A 391 22.97 -25.65 -3.83
N LEU A 392 22.64 -25.98 -5.09
CA LEU A 392 22.70 -25.03 -6.19
C LEU A 392 21.67 -23.90 -6.03
N ALA A 393 20.45 -24.22 -5.60
CA ALA A 393 19.40 -23.24 -5.38
C ALA A 393 19.73 -22.28 -4.21
N LEU A 394 20.31 -22.79 -3.12
CA LEU A 394 20.79 -21.93 -2.03
C LEU A 394 21.94 -21.02 -2.47
N GLY A 395 22.88 -21.53 -3.29
CA GLY A 395 23.92 -20.72 -3.90
C GLY A 395 23.34 -19.64 -4.82
N GLY A 396 22.35 -20.01 -5.65
CA GLY A 396 21.59 -19.07 -6.48
C GLY A 396 20.80 -18.05 -5.63
N GLY A 397 20.22 -18.49 -4.51
CA GLY A 397 19.50 -17.65 -3.55
C GLY A 397 20.40 -16.60 -2.88
N LEU A 398 21.64 -16.99 -2.49
CA LEU A 398 22.63 -16.04 -1.94
C LEU A 398 23.02 -14.97 -2.96
N LEU A 399 23.27 -15.38 -4.21
CA LEU A 399 23.51 -14.42 -5.31
C LEU A 399 22.28 -13.57 -5.60
N GLY A 400 21.08 -14.19 -5.56
CA GLY A 400 19.81 -13.52 -5.74
C GLY A 400 19.53 -12.50 -4.65
N LEU A 401 19.86 -12.79 -3.40
CA LEU A 401 19.78 -11.82 -2.30
C LEU A 401 20.66 -10.58 -2.56
N GLY A 402 21.88 -10.78 -3.07
CA GLY A 402 22.73 -9.68 -3.51
C GLY A 402 22.06 -8.84 -4.61
N LEU A 403 21.46 -9.48 -5.63
CA LEU A 403 20.73 -8.79 -6.69
C LEU A 403 19.50 -8.07 -6.14
N ALA A 404 18.79 -8.65 -5.15
CA ALA A 404 17.64 -8.03 -4.53
C ALA A 404 17.98 -6.72 -3.81
N VAL A 405 19.12 -6.64 -3.11
CA VAL A 405 19.62 -5.38 -2.48
C VAL A 405 19.77 -4.27 -3.52
N PHE A 406 20.41 -4.57 -4.67
CA PHE A 406 20.53 -3.58 -5.74
C PHE A 406 19.20 -3.29 -6.42
N GLY A 407 18.35 -4.30 -6.59
CA GLY A 407 17.02 -4.14 -7.18
C GLY A 407 16.12 -3.23 -6.34
N VAL A 408 16.07 -3.44 -5.02
CA VAL A 408 15.29 -2.59 -4.08
C VAL A 408 15.83 -1.15 -4.12
N ARG A 409 17.15 -0.94 -4.05
CA ARG A 409 17.73 0.40 -4.15
C ARG A 409 17.41 1.09 -5.47
N GLY A 410 17.45 0.32 -6.57
CA GLY A 410 17.10 0.83 -7.89
C GLY A 410 15.62 1.21 -8.00
N LEU A 411 14.72 0.41 -7.42
CA LEU A 411 13.29 0.72 -7.36
C LEU A 411 13.02 1.98 -6.55
N LEU A 412 13.65 2.10 -5.37
CA LEU A 412 13.50 3.29 -4.51
C LEU A 412 14.04 4.56 -5.18
N ALA A 413 15.14 4.47 -5.94
CA ALA A 413 15.69 5.61 -6.67
C ALA A 413 14.81 6.07 -7.86
N LEU A 414 13.92 5.21 -8.35
CA LEU A 414 12.97 5.50 -9.42
C LEU A 414 11.55 5.80 -8.89
N ALA A 415 11.31 5.51 -7.61
CA ALA A 415 10.02 5.77 -6.98
C ALA A 415 9.78 7.27 -6.85
N PRO A 416 8.53 7.74 -7.03
CA PRO A 416 8.17 9.12 -6.69
C PRO A 416 8.50 9.38 -5.22
N THR A 417 8.93 10.60 -4.90
CA THR A 417 9.22 11.05 -3.52
C THR A 417 7.99 11.04 -2.61
N SER A 418 6.81 10.86 -3.19
CA SER A 418 5.50 10.80 -2.52
C SER A 418 5.13 9.46 -1.87
N LEU A 419 6.04 8.48 -1.82
CA LEU A 419 5.77 7.27 -1.03
C LEU A 419 5.92 7.62 0.46
N PRO A 420 4.88 7.36 1.29
CA PRO A 420 4.96 7.63 2.72
C PRO A 420 6.25 7.06 3.31
N GLY A 421 7.01 7.86 4.05
CA GLY A 421 8.27 7.46 4.67
C GLY A 421 8.16 6.34 5.71
N ILE A 422 6.94 5.92 6.02
CA ILE A 422 6.60 4.72 6.79
C ILE A 422 7.18 3.45 6.17
N LEU A 423 7.42 3.45 4.86
CA LEU A 423 7.87 2.28 4.13
C LEU A 423 9.40 2.14 4.20
N GLN A 424 9.91 1.68 5.34
CA GLN A 424 11.30 1.24 5.44
C GLN A 424 11.49 -0.06 4.65
N ILE A 425 11.52 0.06 3.32
CA ILE A 425 11.74 -1.09 2.44
C ILE A 425 13.19 -1.54 2.58
N GLY A 426 13.40 -2.65 3.26
CA GLY A 426 14.71 -3.20 3.54
C GLY A 426 14.74 -4.72 3.48
N ILE A 427 15.94 -5.28 3.64
CA ILE A 427 16.10 -6.73 3.78
C ILE A 427 16.24 -7.04 5.26
N ASP A 428 15.15 -7.51 5.83
CA ASP A 428 15.01 -7.92 7.23
C ASP A 428 15.03 -9.44 7.42
N GLY A 429 14.72 -9.91 8.64
CA GLY A 429 14.65 -11.34 8.97
C GLY A 429 13.58 -12.09 8.20
N SER A 430 12.44 -11.46 7.89
CA SER A 430 11.32 -12.06 7.15
C SER A 430 11.71 -12.30 5.70
N VAL A 431 12.37 -11.32 5.06
CA VAL A 431 12.87 -11.41 3.69
C VAL A 431 13.97 -12.48 3.56
N LEU A 432 14.86 -12.58 4.57
CA LEU A 432 15.87 -13.65 4.60
C LEU A 432 15.23 -15.03 4.73
N ALA A 433 14.23 -15.18 5.60
CA ALA A 433 13.48 -16.43 5.76
C ALA A 433 12.74 -16.81 4.48
N PHE A 434 12.05 -15.87 3.85
CA PHE A 434 11.39 -16.06 2.56
C PHE A 434 12.38 -16.51 1.48
N THR A 435 13.54 -15.84 1.37
CA THR A 435 14.57 -16.19 0.39
C THR A 435 15.10 -17.60 0.60
N ALA A 436 15.31 -18.00 1.86
CA ALA A 436 15.73 -19.37 2.18
C ALA A 436 14.64 -20.39 1.80
N VAL A 437 13.38 -20.13 2.17
CA VAL A 437 12.24 -21.02 1.88
C VAL A 437 12.06 -21.16 0.36
N ILE A 438 12.03 -20.06 -0.39
CA ILE A 438 11.80 -20.12 -1.84
C ILE A 438 12.99 -20.77 -2.57
N SER A 439 14.23 -20.61 -2.07
CA SER A 439 15.42 -21.28 -2.59
C SER A 439 15.33 -22.79 -2.39
N VAL A 440 14.95 -23.23 -1.19
CA VAL A 440 14.75 -24.67 -0.92
C VAL A 440 13.60 -25.24 -1.75
N ALA A 441 12.48 -24.52 -1.82
CA ALA A 441 11.32 -24.94 -2.63
C ALA A 441 11.67 -25.04 -4.12
N ALA A 442 12.39 -24.06 -4.68
CA ALA A 442 12.89 -24.11 -6.04
C ALA A 442 13.82 -25.33 -6.24
N GLY A 443 14.82 -25.53 -5.32
CA GLY A 443 15.73 -26.65 -5.35
C GLY A 443 15.02 -28.00 -5.34
N LEU A 444 13.99 -28.15 -4.52
CA LEU A 444 13.16 -29.35 -4.47
C LEU A 444 12.34 -29.50 -5.78
N ALA A 445 11.74 -28.41 -6.26
CA ALA A 445 10.91 -28.43 -7.47
C ALA A 445 11.68 -28.98 -8.68
N PHE A 446 12.86 -28.44 -8.99
CA PHE A 446 13.63 -28.93 -10.13
C PHE A 446 14.45 -30.20 -9.83
N GLY A 447 14.78 -30.47 -8.55
CA GLY A 447 15.49 -31.69 -8.14
C GLY A 447 14.65 -32.96 -8.19
N VAL A 448 13.33 -32.82 -8.05
CA VAL A 448 12.38 -33.94 -8.11
C VAL A 448 12.21 -34.49 -9.53
N PHE A 449 12.33 -33.67 -10.56
CA PHE A 449 12.15 -34.08 -11.96
C PHE A 449 13.06 -35.24 -12.41
N PRO A 450 14.38 -35.23 -12.18
CA PRO A 450 15.26 -36.35 -12.52
C PRO A 450 14.87 -37.65 -11.77
N VAL A 451 14.40 -37.48 -10.53
CA VAL A 451 13.98 -38.63 -9.69
C VAL A 451 12.76 -39.37 -10.32
N PHE A 452 11.76 -38.62 -10.73
CA PHE A 452 10.60 -39.20 -11.40
C PHE A 452 10.93 -39.78 -12.77
N ALA A 453 11.81 -39.15 -13.54
CA ALA A 453 12.20 -39.60 -14.84
C ALA A 453 13.06 -40.88 -14.82
N TYR A 454 13.82 -41.10 -13.76
CA TYR A 454 14.75 -42.25 -13.65
C TYR A 454 14.39 -43.25 -12.54
N GLY A 455 13.54 -42.92 -11.58
CA GLY A 455 13.19 -43.77 -10.44
C GLY A 455 12.29 -44.98 -10.73
N ARG A 456 11.66 -45.04 -11.90
CA ARG A 456 10.71 -46.13 -12.29
C ARG A 456 11.34 -47.30 -13.08
N ARG A 457 12.65 -47.32 -13.26
CA ARG A 457 13.29 -48.32 -14.15
C ARG A 457 13.81 -49.52 -13.41
N ASP A 458 13.49 -50.72 -13.96
CA ASP A 458 14.19 -51.94 -13.65
C ASP A 458 15.62 -51.88 -14.24
N LEU A 459 16.60 -51.85 -13.36
CA LEU A 459 18.03 -51.79 -13.69
C LEU A 459 18.51 -52.96 -14.58
N SER A 460 17.76 -54.05 -14.59
CA SER A 460 18.07 -55.19 -15.41
C SER A 460 18.01 -54.93 -16.91
N ASN A 461 17.20 -53.94 -17.33
CA ASN A 461 17.06 -53.58 -18.73
C ASN A 461 18.19 -52.63 -19.19
N ALA A 462 18.75 -51.80 -18.32
CA ALA A 462 19.83 -50.89 -18.69
C ALA A 462 21.17 -51.60 -18.98
N LEU A 463 21.39 -52.78 -18.40
CA LEU A 463 22.57 -53.59 -18.64
C LEU A 463 22.43 -54.51 -19.89
N LYS A 464 21.20 -54.80 -20.34
CA LYS A 464 20.90 -55.63 -21.52
C LYS A 464 20.81 -54.85 -22.84
N GLU A 465 20.70 -53.53 -22.78
CA GLU A 465 20.47 -52.70 -23.98
C GLU A 465 21.77 -52.15 -24.60
N GLY A 466 22.58 -52.99 -25.13
CA GLY A 466 23.55 -52.67 -26.22
C GLY A 466 22.87 -52.55 -27.59
N GLY A 467 21.54 -52.62 -27.70
CA GLY A 467 20.84 -52.65 -28.96
C GLY A 467 19.46 -51.98 -28.93
N ARG A 468 19.28 -50.97 -29.80
CA ARG A 468 18.04 -50.45 -30.39
C ARG A 468 16.72 -50.81 -29.68
N SER A 469 16.25 -50.04 -28.70
CA SER A 469 14.86 -50.07 -28.31
C SER A 469 14.23 -48.68 -28.20
N SER A 470 13.20 -48.47 -29.02
CA SER A 470 12.53 -47.21 -29.28
C SER A 470 11.52 -46.75 -28.20
N THR A 471 11.31 -47.50 -27.12
CA THR A 471 10.31 -47.21 -26.10
C THR A 471 10.80 -46.28 -25.00
N THR A 472 12.10 -46.29 -24.74
CA THR A 472 12.74 -45.44 -23.72
C THR A 472 12.86 -43.96 -24.09
N GLY A 473 12.83 -43.65 -25.39
CA GLY A 473 12.84 -42.27 -25.91
C GLY A 473 11.51 -41.53 -25.65
N ARG A 474 10.38 -42.24 -25.66
CA ARG A 474 9.05 -41.62 -25.67
C ARG A 474 8.67 -40.98 -24.33
N GLU A 475 9.03 -41.57 -23.20
CA GLU A 475 8.75 -40.99 -21.87
C GLU A 475 9.64 -39.77 -21.58
N ARG A 476 10.90 -39.76 -22.00
CA ARG A 476 11.81 -38.64 -21.94
C ARG A 476 11.35 -37.48 -22.79
N HIS A 477 10.92 -37.76 -24.02
CA HIS A 477 10.36 -36.75 -24.89
C HIS A 477 9.10 -36.11 -24.25
N ARG A 478 8.24 -36.90 -23.61
CA ARG A 478 7.07 -36.37 -22.89
C ARG A 478 7.43 -35.45 -21.75
N ALA A 479 8.37 -35.81 -20.87
CA ALA A 479 8.76 -34.93 -19.74
C ALA A 479 9.36 -33.62 -20.25
N ARG A 480 10.25 -33.63 -21.24
CA ARG A 480 10.82 -32.41 -21.83
C ARG A 480 9.75 -31.60 -22.58
N SER A 481 8.87 -32.29 -23.35
CA SER A 481 7.76 -31.62 -24.05
C SER A 481 6.79 -30.97 -23.06
N THR A 482 6.46 -31.62 -21.93
CA THR A 482 5.60 -31.03 -20.91
C THR A 482 6.24 -29.80 -20.28
N LEU A 483 7.53 -29.86 -19.91
CA LEU A 483 8.25 -28.69 -19.42
C LEU A 483 8.28 -27.55 -20.45
N ALA A 484 8.56 -27.87 -21.72
CA ALA A 484 8.56 -26.85 -22.77
C ALA A 484 7.16 -26.23 -22.98
N VAL A 485 6.09 -27.05 -22.99
CA VAL A 485 4.71 -26.56 -23.09
C VAL A 485 4.38 -25.63 -21.89
N VAL A 486 4.71 -26.04 -20.65
CA VAL A 486 4.48 -25.22 -19.47
C VAL A 486 5.26 -23.90 -19.55
N GLN A 487 6.52 -23.95 -19.97
CA GLN A 487 7.32 -22.73 -20.14
C GLN A 487 6.75 -21.77 -21.19
N ILE A 488 6.33 -22.32 -22.34
CA ILE A 488 5.71 -21.51 -23.41
C ILE A 488 4.38 -20.92 -22.92
N ALA A 489 3.57 -21.71 -22.20
CA ALA A 489 2.31 -21.25 -21.64
C ALA A 489 2.53 -20.12 -20.61
N LEU A 490 3.48 -20.28 -19.67
CA LEU A 490 3.82 -19.25 -18.70
C LEU A 490 4.39 -17.99 -19.38
N ALA A 491 5.28 -18.17 -20.35
CA ALA A 491 5.85 -17.05 -21.12
C ALA A 491 4.77 -16.29 -21.89
N LEU A 492 3.81 -17.02 -22.49
CA LEU A 492 2.67 -16.41 -23.20
C LEU A 492 1.74 -15.66 -22.23
N MET A 493 1.45 -16.22 -21.03
CA MET A 493 0.68 -15.50 -19.99
C MET A 493 1.36 -14.21 -19.56
N LEU A 494 2.68 -14.26 -19.34
CA LEU A 494 3.46 -13.06 -19.00
C LEU A 494 3.48 -12.04 -20.13
N LEU A 495 3.63 -12.47 -21.37
CA LEU A 495 3.62 -11.60 -22.55
C LEU A 495 2.25 -10.91 -22.72
N VAL A 496 1.16 -11.67 -22.62
CA VAL A 496 -0.20 -11.12 -22.71
C VAL A 496 -0.47 -10.16 -21.53
N GLY A 497 -0.13 -10.58 -20.30
CA GLY A 497 -0.29 -9.73 -19.11
C GLY A 497 0.49 -8.43 -19.21
N SER A 498 1.77 -8.51 -19.62
CA SER A 498 2.61 -7.31 -19.83
C SER A 498 2.08 -6.43 -20.97
N GLY A 499 1.58 -7.05 -22.05
CA GLY A 499 0.98 -6.32 -23.17
C GLY A 499 -0.31 -5.58 -22.76
N LEU A 500 -1.15 -6.21 -21.93
CA LEU A 500 -2.34 -5.57 -21.39
C LEU A 500 -1.99 -4.43 -20.43
N MET A 501 -1.01 -4.63 -19.53
CA MET A 501 -0.54 -3.56 -18.63
C MET A 501 0.04 -2.37 -19.40
N LEU A 502 0.87 -2.64 -20.42
CA LEU A 502 1.40 -1.57 -21.27
C LEU A 502 0.29 -0.83 -22.02
N ARG A 503 -0.70 -1.57 -22.55
CA ARG A 503 -1.85 -0.95 -23.21
C ARG A 503 -2.68 -0.09 -22.24
N SER A 504 -2.93 -0.60 -21.03
CA SER A 504 -3.62 0.15 -19.97
C SER A 504 -2.86 1.43 -19.61
N PHE A 505 -1.54 1.33 -19.39
CA PHE A 505 -0.68 2.49 -19.10
C PHE A 505 -0.70 3.52 -20.23
N VAL A 506 -0.61 3.08 -21.50
CA VAL A 506 -0.69 3.99 -22.65
C VAL A 506 -2.09 4.61 -22.76
N ALA A 507 -3.14 3.85 -22.46
CA ALA A 507 -4.51 4.36 -22.44
C ALA A 507 -4.67 5.46 -21.38
N LEU A 508 -4.20 5.20 -20.15
CA LEU A 508 -4.23 6.19 -19.04
C LEU A 508 -3.42 7.46 -19.38
N ARG A 509 -2.24 7.28 -19.96
CA ARG A 509 -1.41 8.43 -20.37
C ARG A 509 -2.05 9.29 -21.47
N ASN A 510 -2.93 8.71 -22.26
CA ASN A 510 -3.63 9.39 -23.36
C ASN A 510 -5.05 9.84 -22.97
N VAL A 511 -5.45 9.69 -21.72
CA VAL A 511 -6.71 10.26 -21.22
C VAL A 511 -6.57 11.77 -21.25
N ASP A 512 -7.57 12.44 -21.80
CA ASP A 512 -7.66 13.90 -21.76
C ASP A 512 -8.03 14.32 -20.32
N PRO A 513 -7.15 15.04 -19.60
CA PRO A 513 -7.46 15.49 -18.25
C PRO A 513 -8.42 16.70 -18.24
N GLY A 514 -8.82 17.22 -19.41
CA GLY A 514 -9.64 18.41 -19.56
C GLY A 514 -8.86 19.72 -19.53
N PHE A 515 -7.53 19.66 -19.52
CA PHE A 515 -6.63 20.81 -19.59
C PHE A 515 -5.33 20.44 -20.32
N GLU A 516 -4.59 21.44 -20.79
CA GLU A 516 -3.31 21.23 -21.51
C GLU A 516 -2.13 21.33 -20.53
N PRO A 517 -1.50 20.18 -20.16
CA PRO A 517 -0.40 20.19 -19.22
C PRO A 517 0.94 20.67 -19.82
N ALA A 518 1.06 20.68 -21.16
CA ALA A 518 2.32 21.03 -21.80
C ALA A 518 2.60 22.54 -21.68
N GLY A 519 3.77 22.86 -21.15
CA GLY A 519 4.19 24.27 -20.98
C GLY A 519 3.65 24.94 -19.71
N LEU A 520 2.91 24.24 -18.86
CA LEU A 520 2.52 24.75 -17.56
C LEU A 520 3.70 24.70 -16.57
N MET A 521 3.88 25.82 -15.86
CA MET A 521 4.73 25.89 -14.68
C MET A 521 3.84 26.11 -13.47
N THR A 522 3.97 25.29 -12.45
CA THR A 522 3.19 25.38 -11.22
C THR A 522 4.10 25.59 -10.01
N PHE A 523 3.65 26.40 -9.07
CA PHE A 523 4.23 26.53 -7.75
C PHE A 523 3.11 26.73 -6.73
N ARG A 524 3.40 26.46 -5.49
CA ARG A 524 2.45 26.58 -4.39
C ARG A 524 2.91 27.69 -3.45
N PHE A 525 1.97 28.44 -2.91
CA PHE A 525 2.21 29.41 -1.83
C PHE A 525 1.01 29.38 -0.88
N ALA A 526 1.23 29.81 0.35
CA ALA A 526 0.20 30.05 1.34
C ALA A 526 0.36 31.46 1.89
N LEU A 527 -0.76 32.15 2.11
CA LEU A 527 -0.76 33.47 2.72
C LEU A 527 -0.85 33.30 4.24
N PRO A 528 0.08 33.91 5.02
CA PRO A 528 0.00 33.86 6.49
C PRO A 528 -1.28 34.55 6.98
N ALA A 529 -2.15 33.81 7.67
CA ALA A 529 -3.42 34.35 8.16
C ALA A 529 -3.23 35.54 9.14
N ALA A 530 -2.09 35.61 9.83
CA ALA A 530 -1.75 36.73 10.71
C ALA A 530 -1.53 38.06 9.97
N GLU A 531 -1.19 38.04 8.68
CA GLU A 531 -0.94 39.22 7.87
C GLU A 531 -2.07 39.49 6.86
N TYR A 532 -2.79 38.46 6.46
CA TYR A 532 -3.83 38.48 5.43
C TYR A 532 -5.19 38.09 6.04
N ASP A 533 -5.62 38.85 7.04
CA ASP A 533 -6.90 38.75 7.74
C ASP A 533 -8.03 39.55 7.07
N ASP A 534 -7.67 40.45 6.12
CA ASP A 534 -8.59 41.32 5.39
C ASP A 534 -8.77 40.80 3.95
N PRO A 535 -9.99 40.45 3.51
CA PRO A 535 -10.29 40.03 2.14
C PRO A 535 -9.75 40.97 1.06
N ALA A 536 -9.77 42.30 1.31
CA ALA A 536 -9.23 43.27 0.35
C ALA A 536 -7.71 43.15 0.17
N ARG A 537 -6.98 42.78 1.24
CA ARG A 537 -5.53 42.55 1.18
C ARG A 537 -5.21 41.25 0.42
N ILE A 538 -6.02 40.20 0.64
CA ILE A 538 -5.90 38.93 -0.07
C ILE A 538 -6.09 39.17 -1.59
N LEU A 539 -7.14 39.88 -1.96
CA LEU A 539 -7.41 40.20 -3.35
C LEU A 539 -6.30 41.04 -3.99
N ALA A 540 -5.85 42.08 -3.30
CA ALA A 540 -4.76 42.94 -3.78
C ALA A 540 -3.46 42.13 -4.01
N PHE A 541 -3.14 41.20 -3.10
CA PHE A 541 -1.99 40.33 -3.25
C PHE A 541 -2.10 39.44 -4.51
N HIS A 542 -3.24 38.76 -4.70
CA HIS A 542 -3.44 37.90 -5.86
C HIS A 542 -3.35 38.67 -7.17
N GLN A 543 -3.91 39.89 -7.20
CA GLN A 543 -3.86 40.77 -8.38
C GLN A 543 -2.42 41.22 -8.65
N GLU A 544 -1.71 41.72 -7.64
CA GLU A 544 -0.32 42.17 -7.78
C GLU A 544 0.61 41.00 -8.18
N LEU A 545 0.43 39.83 -7.61
CA LEU A 545 1.19 38.61 -7.99
C LEU A 545 0.92 38.23 -9.45
N SER A 546 -0.35 38.24 -9.87
CA SER A 546 -0.73 37.95 -11.26
C SER A 546 -0.08 38.93 -12.23
N ASP A 547 -0.14 40.23 -11.91
CA ASP A 547 0.44 41.28 -12.77
C ASP A 547 1.97 41.20 -12.86
N ARG A 548 2.63 40.93 -11.72
CA ARG A 548 4.10 40.75 -11.67
C ARG A 548 4.55 39.54 -12.46
N LEU A 549 3.85 38.40 -12.32
CA LEU A 549 4.18 37.19 -13.07
C LEU A 549 3.91 37.36 -14.56
N ALA A 550 2.81 38.00 -14.95
CA ALA A 550 2.50 38.29 -16.34
C ALA A 550 3.54 39.23 -17.00
N ALA A 551 4.23 40.07 -16.22
CA ALA A 551 5.31 40.93 -16.69
C ALA A 551 6.65 40.18 -16.91
N VAL A 552 6.80 38.95 -16.45
CA VAL A 552 8.03 38.15 -16.62
C VAL A 552 8.07 37.59 -18.04
N PRO A 553 9.14 37.81 -18.81
CA PRO A 553 9.25 37.27 -20.16
C PRO A 553 9.20 35.72 -20.15
N GLY A 554 8.29 35.17 -20.94
CA GLY A 554 8.10 33.73 -21.08
C GLY A 554 6.81 33.22 -20.45
N PHE A 555 6.11 33.99 -19.62
CA PHE A 555 4.75 33.69 -19.17
C PHE A 555 3.73 34.37 -20.09
N GLU A 556 2.83 33.57 -20.67
CA GLU A 556 1.77 34.08 -21.54
C GLU A 556 0.47 34.32 -20.76
N ARG A 557 0.20 33.46 -19.79
CA ARG A 557 -1.00 33.48 -18.94
C ARG A 557 -0.65 33.09 -17.51
N VAL A 558 -1.35 33.71 -16.57
CA VAL A 558 -1.21 33.44 -15.15
C VAL A 558 -2.60 33.22 -14.57
N GLY A 559 -2.76 32.21 -13.78
CA GLY A 559 -3.98 31.92 -13.04
C GLY A 559 -3.68 31.12 -11.77
N MET A 560 -4.51 31.27 -10.75
CA MET A 560 -4.34 30.61 -9.46
C MET A 560 -5.59 29.82 -9.15
N ILE A 561 -5.44 28.75 -8.37
CA ILE A 561 -6.53 27.87 -7.94
C ILE A 561 -6.25 27.30 -6.54
N GLY A 562 -7.29 27.16 -5.75
CA GLY A 562 -7.23 26.44 -4.47
C GLY A 562 -7.19 24.92 -4.71
N GLY A 563 -5.98 24.36 -4.85
CA GLY A 563 -5.75 22.94 -5.16
C GLY A 563 -5.76 22.62 -6.65
N LEU A 564 -4.58 22.27 -7.17
CA LEU A 564 -4.40 21.89 -8.57
C LEU A 564 -5.12 20.58 -8.92
N PRO A 565 -5.56 20.39 -10.17
CA PRO A 565 -6.03 19.08 -10.63
C PRO A 565 -4.98 18.00 -10.40
N LEU A 566 -5.44 16.77 -10.09
CA LEU A 566 -4.64 15.57 -9.85
C LEU A 566 -3.70 15.65 -8.62
N THR A 567 -3.98 16.56 -7.67
CA THR A 567 -3.20 16.68 -6.42
C THR A 567 -3.92 16.12 -5.19
N GLY A 568 -5.13 15.55 -5.35
CA GLY A 568 -5.88 14.90 -4.28
C GLY A 568 -6.61 15.82 -3.30
N ALA A 569 -6.48 17.14 -3.47
CA ALA A 569 -7.22 18.10 -2.64
C ALA A 569 -8.71 18.04 -2.98
N LYS A 570 -9.57 17.63 -2.04
CA LYS A 570 -11.01 17.52 -2.24
C LYS A 570 -11.76 18.53 -1.38
N ARG A 571 -12.58 19.35 -2.03
CA ARG A 571 -13.61 20.17 -1.40
C ARG A 571 -14.90 19.94 -2.17
N ALA A 572 -15.71 19.00 -1.75
CA ALA A 572 -16.91 18.61 -2.46
C ALA A 572 -18.11 18.57 -1.52
N GLY A 573 -19.28 18.85 -2.07
CA GLY A 573 -20.52 18.78 -1.32
C GLY A 573 -21.75 18.78 -2.24
N PRO A 574 -22.91 18.40 -1.73
CA PRO A 574 -24.14 18.38 -2.50
C PRO A 574 -24.57 19.80 -2.88
N MET A 575 -25.02 19.95 -4.12
CA MET A 575 -25.55 21.22 -4.63
C MET A 575 -26.90 21.02 -5.31
N GLU A 576 -27.68 22.10 -5.37
CA GLU A 576 -28.98 22.08 -6.00
C GLU A 576 -29.26 23.36 -6.81
N PRO A 577 -30.04 23.28 -7.90
CA PRO A 577 -30.50 24.47 -8.62
C PRO A 577 -31.65 25.13 -7.85
N VAL A 578 -31.62 26.46 -7.75
CA VAL A 578 -32.63 27.22 -7.00
C VAL A 578 -34.01 27.17 -7.66
N ASP A 579 -34.03 27.10 -8.98
CA ASP A 579 -35.29 27.06 -9.79
C ASP A 579 -35.96 25.67 -9.80
N ASN A 580 -35.25 24.62 -9.42
CA ASN A 580 -35.75 23.26 -9.34
C ASN A 580 -35.02 22.47 -8.24
N PRO A 581 -35.22 22.85 -6.95
CA PRO A 581 -34.54 22.17 -5.84
C PRO A 581 -34.96 20.71 -5.76
N PHE A 582 -34.09 19.88 -5.24
CA PHE A 582 -34.37 18.48 -4.98
C PHE A 582 -35.48 18.38 -3.88
N PRO A 583 -36.31 17.35 -3.92
CA PRO A 583 -37.27 17.08 -2.85
C PRO A 583 -36.63 17.03 -1.47
N GLU A 584 -37.36 17.43 -0.42
CA GLU A 584 -36.88 17.25 0.96
C GLU A 584 -36.43 15.80 1.15
N GLY A 585 -35.23 15.65 1.65
CA GLY A 585 -34.66 14.35 1.89
C GLY A 585 -33.94 13.72 0.68
N GLU A 586 -33.84 14.35 -0.49
CA GLU A 586 -33.05 13.87 -1.63
C GLU A 586 -31.81 14.72 -1.83
N LEU A 587 -30.64 14.07 -1.81
CA LEU A 587 -29.36 14.78 -2.03
C LEU A 587 -29.12 15.06 -3.51
N GLY A 588 -28.72 16.28 -3.79
CA GLY A 588 -28.20 16.68 -5.09
C GLY A 588 -26.84 16.02 -5.39
N PRO A 589 -26.37 16.15 -6.64
CA PRO A 589 -25.06 15.64 -7.01
C PRO A 589 -23.96 16.30 -6.15
N VAL A 590 -22.95 15.51 -5.80
CA VAL A 590 -21.75 15.99 -5.14
C VAL A 590 -20.91 16.75 -6.16
N VAL A 591 -20.66 18.02 -5.88
CA VAL A 591 -19.97 18.96 -6.76
C VAL A 591 -18.67 19.39 -6.11
N GLU A 592 -17.59 19.30 -6.87
CA GLU A 592 -16.28 19.79 -6.44
C GLU A 592 -16.27 21.32 -6.47
N ARG A 593 -15.71 21.96 -5.43
CA ARG A 593 -15.66 23.43 -5.29
C ARG A 593 -14.21 23.90 -5.40
N ARG A 594 -13.98 24.89 -6.27
CA ARG A 594 -12.65 25.44 -6.49
C ARG A 594 -12.67 26.95 -6.55
N ASN A 595 -11.82 27.58 -5.75
CA ASN A 595 -11.63 29.03 -5.80
C ASN A 595 -10.56 29.35 -6.83
N ILE A 596 -10.84 30.25 -7.76
CA ILE A 596 -9.93 30.61 -8.86
C ILE A 596 -9.77 32.13 -9.00
N THR A 597 -8.61 32.54 -9.53
CA THR A 597 -8.41 33.88 -10.05
C THR A 597 -8.76 33.97 -11.53
N PRO A 598 -9.05 35.14 -12.04
CA PRO A 598 -9.10 35.40 -13.49
C PRO A 598 -7.81 34.93 -14.18
N GLY A 599 -7.93 34.45 -15.42
CA GLY A 599 -6.81 33.90 -16.18
C GLY A 599 -6.56 32.40 -15.95
N TYR A 600 -7.20 31.77 -14.96
CA TYR A 600 -7.00 30.33 -14.69
C TYR A 600 -7.47 29.45 -15.87
N MET A 601 -8.68 29.72 -16.42
CA MET A 601 -9.21 28.94 -17.54
C MET A 601 -8.32 29.07 -18.78
N GLU A 602 -7.83 30.27 -19.04
CA GLU A 602 -6.94 30.55 -20.16
C GLU A 602 -5.54 29.96 -19.97
N ALA A 603 -5.01 29.97 -18.74
CA ALA A 603 -3.71 29.37 -18.42
C ALA A 603 -3.74 27.84 -18.56
N MET A 604 -4.82 27.22 -18.12
CA MET A 604 -5.05 25.78 -18.23
C MET A 604 -5.59 25.35 -19.59
N GLN A 605 -5.92 26.30 -20.46
CA GLN A 605 -6.57 26.09 -21.77
C GLN A 605 -7.89 25.31 -21.67
N ILE A 606 -8.66 25.53 -20.60
CA ILE A 606 -9.99 24.96 -20.42
C ILE A 606 -10.99 25.73 -21.32
N PRO A 607 -11.72 25.03 -22.21
CA PRO A 607 -12.62 25.73 -23.15
C PRO A 607 -13.83 26.30 -22.44
N ILE A 608 -14.17 27.57 -22.76
CA ILE A 608 -15.42 28.19 -22.35
C ILE A 608 -16.49 27.80 -23.37
N LEU A 609 -17.51 27.06 -22.91
CA LEU A 609 -18.56 26.54 -23.80
C LEU A 609 -19.75 27.47 -23.90
N GLN A 610 -20.11 28.16 -22.79
CA GLN A 610 -21.18 29.15 -22.74
C GLN A 610 -20.79 30.30 -21.80
N GLY A 611 -21.30 31.50 -22.04
CA GLY A 611 -21.08 32.65 -21.18
C GLY A 611 -19.65 33.19 -21.21
N ARG A 612 -19.06 33.43 -20.03
CA ARG A 612 -17.71 34.01 -19.88
C ARG A 612 -16.97 33.39 -18.67
N ALA A 613 -15.65 33.54 -18.63
CA ALA A 613 -14.85 33.27 -17.45
C ALA A 613 -15.05 34.37 -16.37
N LEU A 614 -14.54 34.11 -15.17
CA LEU A 614 -14.46 35.08 -14.09
C LEU A 614 -13.48 36.18 -14.43
N ALA A 615 -13.83 37.43 -14.11
CA ALA A 615 -13.01 38.64 -14.28
C ALA A 615 -12.60 39.19 -12.88
N TRP A 616 -11.67 40.16 -12.84
CA TRP A 616 -11.25 40.77 -11.57
C TRP A 616 -12.39 41.56 -10.89
N GLU A 617 -13.35 42.09 -11.69
CA GLU A 617 -14.53 42.75 -11.16
C GLU A 617 -15.46 41.76 -10.41
N ASP A 618 -15.41 40.48 -10.77
CA ASP A 618 -16.19 39.42 -10.15
C ASP A 618 -15.62 38.96 -8.80
N GLN A 619 -14.42 39.39 -8.44
CA GLN A 619 -13.77 39.07 -7.18
C GLN A 619 -14.23 39.95 -6.01
N ALA A 620 -15.14 40.91 -6.26
CA ALA A 620 -15.71 41.75 -5.22
C ALA A 620 -16.62 40.93 -4.29
N ASP A 621 -16.61 41.24 -3.01
CA ASP A 621 -17.35 40.52 -1.94
C ASP A 621 -18.87 40.48 -2.16
N GLU A 622 -19.42 41.44 -2.91
CA GLU A 622 -20.84 41.50 -3.23
C GLU A 622 -21.24 40.68 -4.46
N PHE A 623 -20.28 40.22 -5.28
CA PHE A 623 -20.57 39.48 -6.51
C PHE A 623 -20.66 37.98 -6.20
N ARG A 624 -21.82 37.40 -6.53
CA ARG A 624 -22.09 35.97 -6.36
C ARG A 624 -22.24 35.26 -7.69
N GLY A 625 -21.20 35.35 -8.53
CA GLY A 625 -21.13 34.63 -9.78
C GLY A 625 -20.19 33.46 -9.70
N MET A 626 -20.50 32.37 -10.41
CA MET A 626 -19.65 31.21 -10.55
C MET A 626 -19.56 30.72 -11.99
N VAL A 627 -18.51 29.98 -12.28
CA VAL A 627 -18.38 29.20 -13.53
C VAL A 627 -18.53 27.73 -13.17
N ILE A 628 -19.25 26.98 -14.00
CA ILE A 628 -19.50 25.55 -13.75
C ILE A 628 -19.00 24.68 -14.89
N SER A 629 -18.75 23.41 -14.59
CA SER A 629 -18.41 22.39 -15.59
C SER A 629 -19.60 22.01 -16.45
N GLU A 630 -19.34 21.48 -17.65
CA GLU A 630 -20.38 21.01 -18.57
C GLU A 630 -21.22 19.90 -17.93
N SER A 631 -20.59 18.97 -17.23
CA SER A 631 -21.26 17.88 -16.51
C SER A 631 -22.27 18.39 -15.47
N LEU A 632 -21.93 19.47 -14.73
CA LEU A 632 -22.85 20.09 -13.77
C LEU A 632 -24.03 20.78 -14.50
N ALA A 633 -23.71 21.50 -15.58
CA ALA A 633 -24.76 22.15 -16.39
C ALA A 633 -25.75 21.13 -16.97
N GLN A 634 -25.25 20.00 -17.45
CA GLN A 634 -26.07 18.91 -17.98
C GLN A 634 -26.89 18.20 -16.89
N ALA A 635 -26.31 18.03 -15.69
CA ALA A 635 -27.02 17.40 -14.57
C ALA A 635 -28.25 18.21 -14.13
N PHE A 636 -28.13 19.54 -14.10
CA PHE A 636 -29.21 20.39 -13.64
C PHE A 636 -30.16 20.86 -14.75
N TRP A 637 -29.64 21.12 -15.95
CA TRP A 637 -30.41 21.69 -17.07
C TRP A 637 -30.06 21.03 -18.41
N PRO A 638 -30.40 19.75 -18.61
CA PRO A 638 -30.00 19.00 -19.81
C PRO A 638 -30.50 19.62 -21.14
N ASP A 639 -31.64 20.28 -21.09
CA ASP A 639 -32.30 20.84 -22.28
C ASP A 639 -32.21 22.38 -22.38
N GLY A 640 -31.41 23.03 -21.52
CA GLY A 640 -31.40 24.50 -21.42
C GLY A 640 -30.03 25.14 -21.24
N SER A 641 -30.00 26.47 -21.25
CA SER A 641 -28.80 27.22 -20.87
C SER A 641 -28.70 27.29 -19.34
N ALA A 642 -27.51 27.04 -18.81
CA ALA A 642 -27.22 27.21 -17.38
C ALA A 642 -26.89 28.68 -17.04
N VAL A 643 -26.40 29.46 -18.00
CA VAL A 643 -25.98 30.86 -17.78
C VAL A 643 -27.17 31.73 -17.38
N GLY A 644 -27.00 32.50 -16.30
CA GLY A 644 -28.03 33.33 -15.68
C GLY A 644 -28.93 32.59 -14.66
N ARG A 645 -28.74 31.28 -14.47
CA ARG A 645 -29.45 30.51 -13.44
C ARG A 645 -28.66 30.48 -12.15
N GLN A 646 -29.34 30.12 -11.07
CA GLN A 646 -28.77 30.12 -9.73
C GLN A 646 -28.64 28.71 -9.16
N ILE A 647 -27.49 28.45 -8.50
CA ILE A 647 -27.16 27.23 -7.78
C ILE A 647 -26.85 27.60 -6.33
N ARG A 648 -27.17 26.71 -5.40
CA ARG A 648 -26.76 26.83 -4.00
C ARG A 648 -26.22 25.50 -3.48
N GLY A 649 -25.39 25.54 -2.44
CA GLY A 649 -25.11 24.37 -1.63
C GLY A 649 -26.41 23.92 -0.96
N GLN A 650 -26.67 22.62 -0.96
CA GLN A 650 -27.89 22.09 -0.35
C GLN A 650 -27.89 22.39 1.15
N GLY A 651 -28.98 22.94 1.65
CA GLY A 651 -29.07 23.42 3.03
C GLY A 651 -28.58 24.86 3.25
N ASN A 652 -28.00 25.53 2.23
CA ASN A 652 -27.51 26.89 2.34
C ASN A 652 -28.56 27.92 1.84
N GLU A 653 -28.64 29.06 2.49
CA GLU A 653 -29.51 30.17 2.06
C GLU A 653 -28.91 30.96 0.90
N PHE A 654 -27.57 30.92 0.71
CA PHE A 654 -26.86 31.69 -0.29
C PHE A 654 -26.82 30.95 -1.62
N SER A 655 -27.07 31.69 -2.69
CA SER A 655 -27.02 31.19 -4.07
C SER A 655 -26.03 31.98 -4.92
N TRP A 656 -25.48 31.32 -5.94
CA TRP A 656 -24.57 31.89 -6.93
C TRP A 656 -25.21 31.84 -8.32
N GLU A 657 -25.00 32.89 -9.09
CA GLU A 657 -25.41 32.96 -10.50
C GLU A 657 -24.33 32.31 -11.39
N VAL A 658 -24.74 31.44 -12.29
CA VAL A 658 -23.87 30.84 -13.29
C VAL A 658 -23.55 31.87 -14.36
N VAL A 659 -22.31 32.35 -14.46
CA VAL A 659 -21.87 33.31 -15.48
C VAL A 659 -21.22 32.65 -16.68
N GLY A 660 -20.79 31.39 -16.55
CA GLY A 660 -20.19 30.64 -17.64
C GLY A 660 -20.22 29.13 -17.40
N VAL A 661 -20.10 28.39 -18.51
CA VAL A 661 -19.96 26.93 -18.52
C VAL A 661 -18.65 26.61 -19.24
N VAL A 662 -17.84 25.74 -18.64
CA VAL A 662 -16.54 25.30 -19.14
C VAL A 662 -16.49 23.80 -19.34
N GLY A 663 -15.48 23.32 -20.06
CA GLY A 663 -15.24 21.88 -20.22
C GLY A 663 -14.93 21.20 -18.88
N ASP A 664 -15.18 19.90 -18.81
CA ASP A 664 -14.91 19.10 -17.62
C ASP A 664 -13.41 18.89 -17.40
N VAL A 665 -12.99 18.95 -16.14
CA VAL A 665 -11.60 18.72 -15.71
C VAL A 665 -11.56 17.59 -14.69
N ARG A 666 -10.58 16.68 -14.81
CA ARG A 666 -10.35 15.60 -13.85
C ARG A 666 -9.51 16.11 -12.69
N PHE A 667 -10.09 16.21 -11.51
CA PHE A 667 -9.39 16.70 -10.33
C PHE A 667 -8.78 15.59 -9.49
N ASP A 668 -9.44 14.43 -9.37
CA ASP A 668 -9.01 13.35 -8.50
C ASP A 668 -7.98 12.43 -9.16
N SER A 669 -8.41 11.74 -10.19
CA SER A 669 -7.55 10.82 -10.95
C SER A 669 -7.91 10.83 -12.43
N VAL A 670 -6.99 10.36 -13.26
CA VAL A 670 -7.25 10.16 -14.70
C VAL A 670 -8.09 8.91 -14.97
N GLU A 671 -8.25 8.04 -13.97
CA GLU A 671 -8.99 6.77 -14.08
C GLU A 671 -10.50 6.95 -13.90
N ASP A 672 -10.88 7.88 -13.02
CA ASP A 672 -12.28 8.11 -12.65
C ASP A 672 -12.99 9.05 -13.65
N GLU A 673 -14.30 8.97 -13.70
CA GLU A 673 -15.09 9.98 -14.39
C GLU A 673 -14.95 11.32 -13.66
N PRO A 674 -14.85 12.46 -14.42
CA PRO A 674 -14.74 13.76 -13.78
C PRO A 674 -15.98 14.06 -12.95
N LEU A 675 -15.78 14.50 -11.71
CA LEU A 675 -16.85 15.05 -10.90
C LEU A 675 -17.31 16.38 -11.49
N PRO A 676 -18.60 16.74 -11.34
CA PRO A 676 -19.06 18.08 -11.60
C PRO A 676 -18.30 19.11 -10.76
N VAL A 677 -17.93 20.25 -11.36
CA VAL A 677 -17.11 21.28 -10.69
C VAL A 677 -17.80 22.63 -10.72
N ALA A 678 -17.75 23.32 -9.58
CA ALA A 678 -18.13 24.73 -9.46
C ALA A 678 -16.88 25.57 -9.12
N TYR A 679 -16.59 26.56 -9.96
CA TYR A 679 -15.47 27.49 -9.80
C TYR A 679 -15.97 28.82 -9.27
N TYR A 680 -15.45 29.21 -8.13
CA TYR A 680 -15.79 30.44 -7.43
C TYR A 680 -14.67 31.50 -7.55
N PRO A 681 -14.99 32.78 -7.41
CA PRO A 681 -13.98 33.80 -7.13
C PRO A 681 -13.14 33.47 -5.87
N VAL A 682 -11.91 33.96 -5.80
CA VAL A 682 -11.01 33.70 -4.64
C VAL A 682 -11.66 34.10 -3.31
N LEU A 683 -12.40 35.21 -3.28
CA LEU A 683 -13.14 35.66 -2.09
C LEU A 683 -14.59 35.17 -2.07
N GLY A 684 -15.03 34.45 -3.08
CA GLY A 684 -16.42 34.00 -3.23
C GLY A 684 -16.73 32.67 -2.51
N GLY A 685 -15.91 32.27 -1.55
CA GLY A 685 -16.17 31.11 -0.72
C GLY A 685 -17.44 31.24 0.12
N SER A 686 -17.89 30.15 0.74
CA SER A 686 -18.94 30.18 1.75
C SER A 686 -18.56 31.18 2.86
N PRO A 687 -19.50 31.91 3.46
CA PRO A 687 -19.22 32.76 4.63
C PRO A 687 -18.57 32.00 5.81
N GLU A 688 -18.59 30.69 5.78
CA GLU A 688 -17.97 29.80 6.77
C GLU A 688 -16.55 29.35 6.40
N ASP A 689 -16.04 29.77 5.23
CA ASP A 689 -14.72 29.36 4.71
C ASP A 689 -14.00 30.62 4.16
N PRO A 690 -13.32 31.42 5.04
CA PRO A 690 -12.63 32.65 4.66
C PRO A 690 -11.42 32.41 3.77
#